data_72f5abb4e90684f1fc702ebfd0ffb82c
#
_entry.id   72f5abb4e90684f1fc702ebfd0ffb82c
#
_cell.length_a   1.000
_cell.length_b   1.000
_cell.length_c   1.000
_cell.angle_alpha   90.00
_cell.angle_beta   90.00
_cell.angle_gamma   90.00
#
_symmetry.space_group_name_H-M   'P 1'
#
loop_
_entity.id
_entity.type
_entity.pdbx_description
1 polymer ?
#
loop_
_entity_poly.entity_id
_entity_poly.type
_entity_poly.pdbx_seq_one_letter_code
_entity_poly.pdbx_strand_id
1 'polypeptide(L)'
;MTTQDSRSRILPDVYLVWLGEHNDECRQSITHVRQVIDTVHVFDNIDECIDFITDRPDETVYMITSETYAQQLLVVTADIPQLKSVYTFYQNNIVPICDALKQALKDNDNNEVSINFAKSTSLASNKNKDILDCTFMYTQILKEILLTIDFNEQNFNDFLTFCRNEFKGKTKELKHVDEIQKDYRNQTPIWWYTRETFLYKILNKALRLMNIDIILQISFFVCDLHKQIAALHAEQFTEHTSSNSFVVYRGQGMSQADFDQMKQNKGGLLAFNNFLSTSKRREVSLRFIRPIITKRDSVPVLFVMNIDPTIIHTPFAHIRDISNKKTEDETLFSMHSVFRIGEIEKLDDDNRIWKAELTFTSDNDPDLRALTEKMREEMQGPIGRYRLGFLMIKLNKLDQAEKLYQSLLRETTDQSEKALCFHQLAWVYTYQGKYEEAAKYYHKSLEIMKKSLPVDHPNLATSYNNIGSLYQDSGEYPNALEYFHKSLEIKKISLPVDHPDLATSYKNIGTVYLHMGEYAKALDYNHKSLEIKKISLPADHPDFATSYNNIGTVYLHMGEYAKALEYYHKSLEIKKISLPADHPDFATSYNNIGSLYQDIGEYPKALEYYHKSLEIMKRSLPVDHPHLAITYNSIGMVCDSMGEYTKELEYYHKSLEIRKKSLPVDHPDLATSYNNIGMVYKRMGEYTKALEYFHKSLEIRKKSLPADHPDFATSYNNIGSVYQDMGEYTKALEYFHKSLEIRKKSLPVNHPDLATSYNNIGSVYHSMNEYATALEYNHKSLEIAKKSLPADHPDFATSYNNIGSVYQDMGEYTKALEYFHKSLEIRKKSLPVNHPDL
;
A
#
# COMPACT_ATOMS: atom_id res chain seq x y z
N MET A 1 22.31 -26.63 2.58
CA MET A 1 21.60 -25.46 2.05
C MET A 1 20.49 -25.16 3.02
N THR A 2 20.74 -24.29 3.95
CA THR A 2 19.84 -23.92 5.04
C THR A 2 19.14 -22.62 4.63
N THR A 3 17.84 -22.68 4.51
CA THR A 3 16.95 -21.52 4.36
C THR A 3 17.18 -20.57 5.52
N GLN A 4 17.85 -19.45 5.28
CA GLN A 4 17.91 -18.36 6.24
C GLN A 4 16.58 -17.63 6.25
N ASP A 5 15.91 -17.75 7.38
CA ASP A 5 14.74 -16.95 7.79
C ASP A 5 15.06 -15.45 7.66
N SER A 6 14.35 -14.76 6.78
CA SER A 6 14.38 -13.29 6.68
C SER A 6 13.65 -12.68 7.88
N ARG A 7 14.31 -12.63 9.03
CA ARG A 7 13.81 -11.92 10.22
C ARG A 7 14.17 -10.44 10.10
N SER A 8 13.17 -9.57 10.26
CA SER A 8 13.35 -8.11 10.36
C SER A 8 14.31 -7.78 11.50
N ARG A 9 15.53 -7.37 11.19
CA ARG A 9 16.53 -6.95 12.17
C ARG A 9 16.22 -5.55 12.70
N ILE A 10 16.42 -5.33 14.00
CA ILE A 10 16.09 -4.06 14.69
C ILE A 10 16.98 -2.88 14.26
N LEU A 11 18.20 -3.17 13.90
CA LEU A 11 19.15 -2.21 13.34
C LEU A 11 19.58 -2.78 11.99
N PRO A 12 19.53 -2.03 10.89
CA PRO A 12 20.19 -2.48 9.69
C PRO A 12 21.66 -2.73 10.05
N ASP A 13 22.16 -3.94 9.78
CA ASP A 13 23.57 -4.17 9.91
C ASP A 13 24.27 -3.26 8.91
N VAL A 14 25.21 -2.49 9.41
CA VAL A 14 26.04 -1.67 8.54
C VAL A 14 27.17 -2.55 8.07
N TYR A 15 27.18 -2.85 6.78
CA TYR A 15 28.24 -3.61 6.16
C TYR A 15 29.21 -2.67 5.47
N LEU A 16 30.49 -2.99 5.61
CA LEU A 16 31.52 -2.40 4.78
C LEU A 16 32.00 -3.45 3.79
N VAL A 17 31.91 -3.11 2.54
CA VAL A 17 32.39 -3.94 1.44
C VAL A 17 33.66 -3.32 0.87
N TRP A 18 34.70 -4.12 0.76
CA TRP A 18 35.95 -3.76 0.08
C TRP A 18 36.01 -4.51 -1.24
N LEU A 19 36.06 -3.78 -2.34
CA LEU A 19 36.26 -4.34 -3.67
C LEU A 19 37.64 -3.90 -4.24
N GLY A 20 38.57 -4.84 -4.36
CA GLY A 20 39.92 -4.55 -4.84
C GLY A 20 40.85 -5.74 -4.76
N GLU A 21 42.05 -5.61 -5.36
CA GLU A 21 43.06 -6.65 -5.38
C GLU A 21 43.54 -7.06 -3.98
N HIS A 22 43.83 -8.34 -3.80
CA HIS A 22 44.42 -8.92 -2.56
C HIS A 22 45.94 -8.74 -2.54
N ASN A 23 46.41 -7.50 -2.33
CA ASN A 23 47.83 -7.22 -2.09
C ASN A 23 48.11 -6.84 -0.62
N ASP A 24 49.37 -6.79 -0.21
CA ASP A 24 49.76 -6.55 1.18
C ASP A 24 49.40 -5.12 1.65
N GLU A 25 49.34 -4.13 0.76
CA GLU A 25 48.93 -2.76 1.03
C GLU A 25 47.44 -2.67 1.33
N CYS A 26 46.60 -3.39 0.57
CA CYS A 26 45.17 -3.50 0.84
C CYS A 26 44.91 -4.17 2.20
N ARG A 27 45.65 -5.19 2.57
CA ARG A 27 45.52 -5.85 3.88
C ARG A 27 45.78 -4.91 5.07
N GLN A 28 46.76 -4.03 4.96
CA GLN A 28 47.04 -3.02 5.99
C GLN A 28 45.91 -1.99 6.07
N SER A 29 45.41 -1.53 4.94
CA SER A 29 44.29 -0.59 4.85
C SER A 29 43.01 -1.20 5.40
N ILE A 30 42.68 -2.45 5.09
CA ILE A 30 41.54 -3.19 5.65
C ILE A 30 41.65 -3.31 7.17
N THR A 31 42.84 -3.49 7.70
CA THR A 31 43.08 -3.56 9.16
C THR A 31 42.77 -2.22 9.83
N HIS A 32 43.09 -1.10 9.22
CA HIS A 32 42.70 0.24 9.71
C HIS A 32 41.20 0.46 9.67
N VAL A 33 40.56 0.03 8.59
CA VAL A 33 39.09 0.15 8.43
C VAL A 33 38.36 -0.71 9.46
N ARG A 34 38.84 -1.88 9.81
CA ARG A 34 38.31 -2.75 10.87
C ARG A 34 38.35 -2.14 12.27
N GLN A 35 39.13 -1.09 12.49
CA GLN A 35 39.07 -0.29 13.72
C GLN A 35 37.84 0.62 13.78
N VAL A 36 37.18 0.86 12.63
CA VAL A 36 35.99 1.72 12.48
C VAL A 36 34.72 0.90 12.39
N ILE A 37 34.77 -0.23 11.67
CA ILE A 37 33.62 -1.14 11.46
C ILE A 37 34.14 -2.58 11.68
N ASP A 38 33.48 -3.32 12.56
CA ASP A 38 33.89 -4.67 12.95
C ASP A 38 33.82 -5.68 11.78
N THR A 39 32.88 -5.50 10.86
CA THR A 39 32.63 -6.45 9.77
C THR A 39 32.96 -5.82 8.41
N VAL A 40 34.07 -6.27 7.80
CA VAL A 40 34.49 -5.86 6.46
C VAL A 40 34.49 -7.09 5.56
N HIS A 41 33.63 -7.10 4.54
CA HIS A 41 33.60 -8.12 3.50
C HIS A 41 34.51 -7.71 2.35
N VAL A 42 35.33 -8.62 1.88
CA VAL A 42 36.33 -8.33 0.85
C VAL A 42 36.05 -9.16 -0.38
N PHE A 43 35.98 -8.48 -1.52
CA PHE A 43 35.72 -9.07 -2.83
C PHE A 43 36.80 -8.64 -3.83
N ASP A 44 37.13 -9.50 -4.75
CA ASP A 44 38.00 -9.26 -5.91
C ASP A 44 37.22 -9.36 -7.24
N ASN A 45 35.91 -9.67 -7.15
CA ASN A 45 35.00 -9.77 -8.27
C ASN A 45 33.80 -8.84 -8.07
N ILE A 46 33.46 -8.06 -9.11
CA ILE A 46 32.35 -7.08 -9.07
C ILE A 46 31.00 -7.79 -8.93
N ASP A 47 30.78 -8.87 -9.68
CA ASP A 47 29.47 -9.55 -9.71
C ASP A 47 29.17 -10.20 -8.35
N GLU A 48 30.13 -10.87 -7.72
CA GLU A 48 30.00 -11.44 -6.38
C GLU A 48 29.77 -10.34 -5.31
N CYS A 49 30.39 -9.18 -5.48
CA CYS A 49 30.21 -8.04 -4.61
C CYS A 49 28.78 -7.46 -4.74
N ILE A 50 28.27 -7.32 -5.96
CA ILE A 50 26.93 -6.82 -6.22
C ILE A 50 25.87 -7.81 -5.74
N ASP A 51 26.05 -9.10 -5.99
CA ASP A 51 25.16 -10.15 -5.48
C ASP A 51 25.09 -10.11 -3.95
N PHE A 52 26.25 -9.98 -3.29
CA PHE A 52 26.31 -9.84 -1.84
C PHE A 52 25.51 -8.64 -1.32
N ILE A 53 25.55 -7.50 -2.02
CA ILE A 53 24.83 -6.28 -1.64
C ILE A 53 23.32 -6.43 -1.92
N THR A 54 22.98 -6.94 -3.10
CA THR A 54 21.57 -7.05 -3.55
C THR A 54 20.78 -8.12 -2.79
N ASP A 55 21.44 -9.16 -2.28
CA ASP A 55 20.84 -10.17 -1.41
C ASP A 55 20.46 -9.64 -0.01
N ARG A 56 20.75 -8.37 0.28
CA ARG A 56 20.54 -7.73 1.59
C ARG A 56 19.72 -6.44 1.48
N PRO A 57 18.46 -6.51 1.06
CA PRO A 57 17.65 -5.34 0.71
C PRO A 57 17.39 -4.37 1.87
N ASP A 58 17.48 -4.83 3.12
CA ASP A 58 17.17 -4.04 4.32
C ASP A 58 18.42 -3.51 5.05
N GLU A 59 19.61 -3.72 4.50
CA GLU A 59 20.87 -3.39 5.14
C GLU A 59 21.52 -2.14 4.54
N THR A 60 22.29 -1.42 5.34
CA THR A 60 23.05 -0.26 4.85
C THR A 60 24.47 -0.69 4.51
N VAL A 61 24.88 -0.52 3.25
CA VAL A 61 26.20 -0.90 2.77
C VAL A 61 27.02 0.34 2.42
N TYR A 62 28.24 0.40 2.93
CA TYR A 62 29.30 1.30 2.49
C TYR A 62 30.33 0.52 1.69
N MET A 63 30.76 1.05 0.57
CA MET A 63 31.75 0.40 -0.29
C MET A 63 33.04 1.20 -0.35
N ILE A 64 34.18 0.51 -0.21
CA ILE A 64 35.48 1.05 -0.57
C ILE A 64 35.98 0.28 -1.78
N THR A 65 36.43 0.98 -2.82
CA THR A 65 36.89 0.37 -4.06
C THR A 65 38.20 1.00 -4.54
N SER A 66 39.02 0.21 -5.23
CA SER A 66 40.19 0.73 -5.92
C SER A 66 39.78 1.53 -7.17
N GLU A 67 40.66 2.39 -7.67
CA GLU A 67 40.46 3.18 -8.87
C GLU A 67 40.08 2.33 -10.10
N THR A 68 40.68 1.13 -10.19
CA THR A 68 40.48 0.17 -11.29
C THR A 68 39.02 -0.27 -11.40
N TYR A 69 38.35 -0.50 -10.26
CA TYR A 69 36.96 -0.94 -10.22
C TYR A 69 35.96 0.23 -10.16
N ALA A 70 36.39 1.42 -9.72
CA ALA A 70 35.52 2.57 -9.55
C ALA A 70 34.80 2.99 -10.85
N GLN A 71 35.50 2.96 -11.99
CA GLN A 71 34.93 3.32 -13.29
C GLN A 71 33.91 2.29 -13.79
N GLN A 72 34.09 1.02 -13.50
CA GLN A 72 33.16 -0.05 -13.86
C GLN A 72 31.91 -0.07 -12.97
N LEU A 73 32.08 0.32 -11.72
CA LEU A 73 31.00 0.39 -10.74
C LEU A 73 30.04 1.56 -10.96
N LEU A 74 30.49 2.69 -11.51
CA LEU A 74 29.67 3.90 -11.73
C LEU A 74 28.40 3.63 -12.55
N VAL A 75 28.42 2.64 -13.43
CA VAL A 75 27.28 2.27 -14.29
C VAL A 75 26.28 1.35 -13.57
N VAL A 76 26.76 0.55 -12.62
CA VAL A 76 25.99 -0.56 -12.01
C VAL A 76 25.48 -0.18 -10.61
N THR A 77 26.16 0.71 -9.89
CA THR A 77 25.85 1.04 -8.49
C THR A 77 24.84 2.16 -8.32
N ALA A 78 24.50 2.92 -9.37
CA ALA A 78 23.55 4.04 -9.31
C ALA A 78 22.14 3.60 -8.87
N ASP A 79 21.78 2.33 -9.09
CA ASP A 79 20.45 1.79 -8.85
C ASP A 79 20.38 0.80 -7.66
N ILE A 80 21.41 0.72 -6.82
CA ILE A 80 21.42 -0.17 -5.64
C ILE A 80 21.02 0.62 -4.38
N PRO A 81 19.78 0.49 -3.89
CA PRO A 81 19.25 1.30 -2.76
C PRO A 81 20.02 1.10 -1.45
N GLN A 82 20.61 -0.07 -1.25
CA GLN A 82 21.37 -0.45 -0.05
C GLN A 82 22.72 0.25 0.04
N LEU A 83 23.27 0.64 -1.11
CA LEU A 83 24.60 1.25 -1.19
C LEU A 83 24.54 2.73 -0.85
N LYS A 84 24.94 3.08 0.36
CA LYS A 84 24.83 4.44 0.89
C LYS A 84 25.91 5.37 0.37
N SER A 85 27.13 4.87 0.21
CA SER A 85 28.26 5.64 -0.33
C SER A 85 29.32 4.70 -0.89
N VAL A 86 29.97 5.14 -1.95
CA VAL A 86 31.13 4.49 -2.52
C VAL A 86 32.36 5.41 -2.32
N TYR A 87 33.38 4.89 -1.68
CA TYR A 87 34.64 5.61 -1.45
C TYR A 87 35.72 5.02 -2.36
N THR A 88 36.33 5.84 -3.16
CA THR A 88 37.44 5.39 -4.02
C THR A 88 38.76 5.57 -3.28
N PHE A 89 39.51 4.48 -3.20
CA PHE A 89 40.80 4.43 -2.52
C PHE A 89 41.91 4.80 -3.50
N TYR A 90 42.61 5.92 -3.23
CA TYR A 90 43.76 6.40 -4.02
C TYR A 90 45.06 6.38 -3.22
N GLN A 91 46.11 5.88 -3.81
CA GLN A 91 47.50 6.03 -3.33
C GLN A 91 47.69 5.83 -1.81
N ASN A 92 47.24 4.70 -1.27
CA ASN A 92 47.49 4.27 0.13
C ASN A 92 47.05 5.24 1.25
N ASN A 93 46.17 6.19 0.97
CA ASN A 93 45.68 7.11 1.99
C ASN A 93 44.23 6.74 2.44
N ILE A 94 44.16 5.81 3.41
CA ILE A 94 42.88 5.31 3.96
C ILE A 94 42.31 6.21 5.06
N VAL A 95 43.10 7.09 5.66
CA VAL A 95 42.70 7.91 6.82
C VAL A 95 41.49 8.81 6.52
N PRO A 96 41.43 9.56 5.42
CA PRO A 96 40.24 10.36 5.09
C PRO A 96 38.97 9.52 4.89
N ILE A 97 39.08 8.31 4.36
CA ILE A 97 37.99 7.38 4.20
C ILE A 97 37.49 6.88 5.55
N CYS A 98 38.38 6.53 6.47
CA CYS A 98 38.03 6.15 7.83
C CYS A 98 37.31 7.30 8.58
N ASP A 99 37.73 8.53 8.39
CA ASP A 99 37.11 9.69 9.03
C ASP A 99 35.72 9.99 8.39
N ALA A 100 35.58 9.86 7.08
CA ALA A 100 34.30 9.99 6.40
C ALA A 100 33.32 8.87 6.80
N LEU A 101 33.80 7.63 6.94
CA LEU A 101 33.01 6.50 7.45
C LEU A 101 32.57 6.72 8.89
N LYS A 102 33.45 7.18 9.78
CA LYS A 102 33.09 7.53 11.17
C LYS A 102 32.01 8.59 11.21
N GLN A 103 32.07 9.57 10.32
CA GLN A 103 31.05 10.61 10.22
C GLN A 103 29.73 10.05 9.68
N ALA A 104 29.78 9.27 8.61
CA ALA A 104 28.57 8.64 8.03
C ALA A 104 27.88 7.66 9.00
N LEU A 105 28.65 6.94 9.81
CA LEU A 105 28.10 6.08 10.87
C LEU A 105 27.45 6.88 12.00
N LYS A 106 28.02 8.04 12.36
CA LYS A 106 27.38 8.96 13.32
C LYS A 106 26.10 9.58 12.78
N ASP A 107 26.00 9.79 11.48
CA ASP A 107 24.81 10.36 10.83
C ASP A 107 23.66 9.34 10.72
N ASN A 108 23.95 8.04 10.70
CA ASN A 108 22.94 6.98 10.80
C ASN A 108 22.33 6.83 12.22
N ASP A 109 22.99 7.37 13.25
CA ASP A 109 22.54 7.34 14.65
C ASP A 109 21.68 8.58 15.01
N ASN A 110 21.20 9.35 14.05
CA ASN A 110 20.43 10.56 14.28
C ASN A 110 19.14 10.28 15.06
N ASN A 111 19.06 10.88 16.26
CA ASN A 111 17.87 10.93 17.11
C ASN A 111 16.78 11.88 16.53
N GLU A 112 16.36 11.67 15.28
CA GLU A 112 15.22 12.38 14.73
C GLU A 112 13.93 11.79 15.30
N VAL A 113 13.12 12.63 15.95
CA VAL A 113 11.80 12.23 16.44
C VAL A 113 10.84 12.29 15.27
N SER A 114 10.09 11.23 15.03
CA SER A 114 9.04 11.21 14.01
C SER A 114 7.91 12.16 14.40
N ILE A 115 7.54 13.02 13.47
CA ILE A 115 6.48 14.02 13.62
C ILE A 115 5.44 13.77 12.53
N ASN A 116 4.17 13.68 12.92
CA ASN A 116 3.04 13.59 12.01
C ASN A 116 2.21 14.85 12.08
N PHE A 117 1.63 15.26 10.96
CA PHE A 117 0.86 16.50 10.82
C PHE A 117 -0.60 16.20 10.44
N ALA A 118 -1.51 17.03 10.93
CA ALA A 118 -2.91 17.02 10.54
C ALA A 118 -3.45 18.45 10.39
N LYS A 119 -4.20 18.73 9.31
CA LYS A 119 -4.79 20.06 9.08
C LYS A 119 -5.94 20.31 10.03
N SER A 120 -6.14 21.59 10.44
CA SER A 120 -7.30 21.99 11.24
C SER A 120 -8.56 21.98 10.38
N THR A 121 -9.64 21.38 10.89
CA THR A 121 -10.97 21.39 10.26
C THR A 121 -11.68 22.75 10.41
N SER A 122 -11.26 23.59 11.37
CA SER A 122 -11.85 24.91 11.63
C SER A 122 -11.42 26.00 10.64
N LEU A 123 -10.25 25.85 10.01
CA LEU A 123 -9.75 26.78 8.97
C LEU A 123 -10.20 26.40 7.56
N ALA A 124 -10.70 25.21 7.38
CA ALA A 124 -11.30 24.75 6.16
C ALA A 124 -12.82 24.96 6.29
N SER A 125 -13.37 25.97 5.59
CA SER A 125 -14.79 25.97 5.29
C SER A 125 -15.21 24.53 4.95
N ASN A 126 -16.17 23.95 5.60
CA ASN A 126 -16.78 22.60 5.52
C ASN A 126 -16.36 21.59 4.41
N LYS A 127 -15.31 21.89 3.63
CA LYS A 127 -14.88 21.19 2.41
C LYS A 127 -13.54 20.46 2.52
N ASN A 128 -12.78 20.56 3.63
CA ASN A 128 -11.41 20.04 3.72
C ASN A 128 -11.20 19.04 4.88
N LYS A 129 -12.15 18.12 5.13
CA LYS A 129 -12.05 17.18 6.27
C LYS A 129 -11.08 15.99 6.11
N ASP A 130 -10.53 15.72 4.92
CA ASP A 130 -9.97 14.39 4.64
C ASP A 130 -8.52 14.33 4.10
N ILE A 131 -7.69 15.36 4.32
CA ILE A 131 -6.25 15.20 4.07
C ILE A 131 -5.53 15.11 5.39
N LEU A 132 -5.67 13.93 5.96
CA LEU A 132 -4.84 13.51 7.08
C LEU A 132 -3.79 12.56 6.57
N ASP A 133 -2.60 12.73 7.09
CA ASP A 133 -1.63 11.66 7.10
C ASP A 133 -2.29 10.45 7.79
N CYS A 134 -2.62 9.41 7.01
CA CYS A 134 -3.20 8.19 7.54
C CYS A 134 -2.35 7.65 8.71
N THR A 135 -1.06 7.91 8.68
CA THR A 135 -0.10 7.55 9.74
C THR A 135 -0.44 8.24 11.05
N PHE A 136 -0.90 9.50 11.02
CA PHE A 136 -1.33 10.23 12.23
C PHE A 136 -2.48 9.52 12.95
N MET A 137 -3.51 9.12 12.19
CA MET A 137 -4.67 8.41 12.74
C MET A 137 -4.29 7.02 13.26
N TYR A 138 -3.51 6.27 12.48
CA TYR A 138 -3.08 4.92 12.85
C TYR A 138 -2.23 4.90 14.11
N THR A 139 -1.36 5.89 14.32
CA THR A 139 -0.54 5.97 15.55
C THR A 139 -1.38 6.28 16.77
N GLN A 140 -2.41 7.12 16.66
CA GLN A 140 -3.34 7.38 17.76
C GLN A 140 -4.12 6.13 18.15
N ILE A 141 -4.68 5.43 17.18
CA ILE A 141 -5.41 4.19 17.41
C ILE A 141 -4.50 3.08 17.96
N LEU A 142 -3.26 2.97 17.47
CA LEU A 142 -2.28 2.04 18.00
C LEU A 142 -2.02 2.29 19.49
N LYS A 143 -1.83 3.55 19.91
CA LYS A 143 -1.69 3.93 21.32
C LYS A 143 -2.89 3.43 22.14
N GLU A 144 -4.11 3.73 21.69
CA GLU A 144 -5.34 3.32 22.37
C GLU A 144 -5.43 1.80 22.50
N ILE A 145 -5.10 1.05 21.44
CA ILE A 145 -5.11 -0.42 21.45
C ILE A 145 -4.05 -0.98 22.40
N LEU A 146 -2.80 -0.50 22.31
CA LEU A 146 -1.71 -0.99 23.14
C LEU A 146 -2.04 -0.85 24.64
N LEU A 147 -2.65 0.27 25.04
CA LEU A 147 -3.00 0.54 26.43
C LEU A 147 -4.15 -0.35 26.96
N THR A 148 -4.90 -1.03 26.07
CA THR A 148 -5.95 -2.00 26.45
C THR A 148 -5.46 -3.44 26.53
N ILE A 149 -4.21 -3.72 26.14
CA ILE A 149 -3.64 -5.07 26.17
C ILE A 149 -3.04 -5.35 27.55
N ASP A 150 -3.45 -6.46 28.17
CA ASP A 150 -2.79 -6.95 29.37
C ASP A 150 -1.56 -7.77 29.00
N PHE A 151 -0.39 -7.34 29.49
CA PHE A 151 0.88 -8.01 29.30
C PHE A 151 1.25 -8.82 30.54
N ASN A 152 1.67 -10.05 30.31
CA ASN A 152 2.05 -11.00 31.36
C ASN A 152 3.54 -11.29 31.35
N GLU A 153 3.99 -12.15 32.27
CA GLU A 153 5.40 -12.52 32.41
C GLU A 153 5.96 -13.25 31.17
N GLN A 154 5.10 -13.94 30.41
CA GLN A 154 5.52 -14.58 29.15
C GLN A 154 5.93 -13.53 28.10
N ASN A 155 5.22 -12.43 27.98
CA ASN A 155 5.58 -11.35 27.07
C ASN A 155 6.94 -10.74 27.40
N PHE A 156 7.25 -10.60 28.68
CA PHE A 156 8.58 -10.16 29.12
C PHE A 156 9.68 -11.17 28.76
N ASN A 157 9.45 -12.47 28.96
CA ASN A 157 10.39 -13.53 28.59
C ASN A 157 10.59 -13.63 27.06
N ASP A 158 9.53 -13.45 26.30
CA ASP A 158 9.57 -13.41 24.82
C ASP A 158 10.42 -12.23 24.34
N PHE A 159 10.27 -11.05 24.96
CA PHE A 159 11.12 -9.89 24.71
C PHE A 159 12.60 -10.17 25.01
N LEU A 160 12.91 -10.77 26.15
CA LEU A 160 14.31 -11.11 26.49
C LEU A 160 14.91 -12.10 25.47
N THR A 161 14.10 -13.08 25.05
CA THR A 161 14.52 -14.05 24.04
C THR A 161 14.76 -13.37 22.69
N PHE A 162 13.87 -12.47 22.31
CA PHE A 162 14.03 -11.65 21.11
C PHE A 162 15.31 -10.81 21.16
N CYS A 163 15.57 -10.10 22.28
CA CYS A 163 16.79 -9.32 22.45
C CYS A 163 18.06 -10.16 22.39
N ARG A 164 18.06 -11.37 23.00
CA ARG A 164 19.22 -12.27 22.93
C ARG A 164 19.51 -12.76 21.51
N ASN A 165 18.49 -13.02 20.74
CA ASN A 165 18.64 -13.41 19.35
C ASN A 165 19.15 -12.26 18.49
N GLU A 166 18.63 -11.05 18.71
CA GLU A 166 18.99 -9.84 17.97
C GLU A 166 20.42 -9.37 18.27
N PHE A 167 20.84 -9.45 19.54
CA PHE A 167 22.18 -9.03 19.96
C PHE A 167 23.19 -10.18 20.04
N LYS A 168 22.94 -11.29 19.34
CA LYS A 168 23.86 -12.42 19.31
C LYS A 168 25.25 -11.96 18.82
N GLY A 169 26.26 -12.14 19.65
CA GLY A 169 27.65 -11.69 19.38
C GLY A 169 27.98 -10.27 19.88
N LYS A 170 26.99 -9.48 20.36
CA LYS A 170 27.20 -8.13 20.88
C LYS A 170 27.26 -8.15 22.41
N THR A 171 28.49 -8.34 22.97
CA THR A 171 28.70 -8.58 24.43
C THR A 171 28.17 -7.45 25.31
N LYS A 172 28.22 -6.20 24.87
CA LYS A 172 27.77 -5.04 25.67
C LYS A 172 26.22 -5.04 25.79
N GLU A 173 25.55 -5.24 24.71
CA GLU A 173 24.07 -5.28 24.61
C GLU A 173 23.54 -6.50 25.40
N LEU A 174 24.16 -7.67 25.26
CA LEU A 174 23.75 -8.86 26.02
C LEU A 174 23.89 -8.66 27.54
N LYS A 175 24.93 -7.96 28.04
CA LYS A 175 25.01 -7.58 29.47
C LYS A 175 23.83 -6.72 29.91
N HIS A 176 23.40 -5.75 29.09
CA HIS A 176 22.22 -4.95 29.41
C HIS A 176 20.94 -5.77 29.39
N VAL A 177 20.82 -6.79 28.51
CA VAL A 177 19.69 -7.72 28.53
C VAL A 177 19.63 -8.52 29.84
N ASP A 178 20.78 -8.99 30.31
CA ASP A 178 20.88 -9.72 31.59
C ASP A 178 20.59 -8.80 32.80
N GLU A 179 21.02 -7.54 32.76
CA GLU A 179 20.62 -6.53 33.78
C GLU A 179 19.12 -6.30 33.78
N ILE A 180 18.48 -6.13 32.60
CA ILE A 180 17.03 -5.97 32.50
C ILE A 180 16.34 -7.21 33.08
N GLN A 181 16.76 -8.40 32.74
CA GLN A 181 16.17 -9.63 33.28
C GLN A 181 16.21 -9.67 34.80
N LYS A 182 17.32 -9.26 35.39
CA LYS A 182 17.54 -9.32 36.82
C LYS A 182 16.83 -8.20 37.59
N ASP A 183 16.93 -6.97 37.05
CA ASP A 183 16.65 -5.76 37.84
C ASP A 183 15.44 -4.95 37.28
N TYR A 184 14.72 -5.41 36.25
CA TYR A 184 13.61 -4.66 35.65
C TYR A 184 12.57 -4.23 36.69
N ARG A 185 12.20 -5.14 37.60
CA ARG A 185 11.20 -4.87 38.65
C ARG A 185 11.72 -4.05 39.83
N ASN A 186 13.04 -3.92 39.97
CA ASN A 186 13.70 -3.17 41.06
C ASN A 186 13.88 -1.68 40.71
N GLN A 187 13.74 -1.33 39.45
CA GLN A 187 13.85 0.05 38.94
C GLN A 187 12.56 0.47 38.23
N THR A 188 12.34 1.77 38.12
CA THR A 188 11.14 2.29 37.47
C THR A 188 11.28 2.28 35.95
N PRO A 189 10.18 2.16 35.19
CA PRO A 189 10.20 2.28 33.73
C PRO A 189 10.86 3.57 33.23
N ILE A 190 10.61 4.71 33.90
CA ILE A 190 11.24 5.99 33.56
C ILE A 190 12.77 5.93 33.76
N TRP A 191 13.25 5.29 34.83
CA TRP A 191 14.69 5.09 35.05
C TRP A 191 15.34 4.29 33.93
N TRP A 192 14.69 3.20 33.45
CA TRP A 192 15.15 2.41 32.31
C TRP A 192 15.14 3.20 31.00
N TYR A 193 14.11 4.01 30.78
CA TYR A 193 13.99 4.84 29.59
C TYR A 193 15.07 5.90 29.50
N THR A 194 15.36 6.59 30.63
CA THR A 194 16.33 7.71 30.71
C THR A 194 17.79 7.25 30.78
N ARG A 195 18.05 5.95 30.92
CA ARG A 195 19.42 5.40 30.99
C ARG A 195 20.14 5.37 29.65
N GLU A 196 19.49 5.70 28.55
CA GLU A 196 20.07 5.67 27.19
C GLU A 196 20.70 4.33 26.80
N THR A 197 20.10 3.22 27.22
CA THR A 197 20.46 1.87 26.77
C THR A 197 19.87 1.54 25.40
N PHE A 198 20.13 0.33 24.91
CA PHE A 198 19.50 -0.16 23.68
C PHE A 198 17.95 -0.09 23.74
N LEU A 199 17.35 -0.21 24.93
CA LEU A 199 15.90 -0.16 25.13
C LEU A 199 15.30 1.20 24.69
N TYR A 200 15.95 2.31 25.07
CA TYR A 200 15.61 3.66 24.61
C TYR A 200 15.67 3.77 23.06
N LYS A 201 16.78 3.26 22.49
CA LYS A 201 17.01 3.34 21.04
C LYS A 201 15.99 2.50 20.26
N ILE A 202 15.77 1.25 20.69
CA ILE A 202 14.80 0.34 20.06
C ILE A 202 13.40 0.92 20.11
N LEU A 203 12.95 1.37 21.29
CA LEU A 203 11.62 1.92 21.48
C LEU A 203 11.37 3.11 20.55
N ASN A 204 12.26 4.11 20.60
CA ASN A 204 12.07 5.32 19.82
C ASN A 204 12.18 5.04 18.30
N LYS A 205 13.06 4.13 17.88
CA LYS A 205 13.16 3.71 16.47
C LYS A 205 11.91 2.95 16.03
N ALA A 206 11.41 2.02 16.83
CA ALA A 206 10.22 1.24 16.50
C ALA A 206 8.98 2.13 16.37
N LEU A 207 8.77 3.06 17.31
CA LEU A 207 7.67 4.02 17.26
C LEU A 207 7.81 4.99 16.07
N ARG A 208 9.03 5.42 15.73
CA ARG A 208 9.31 6.29 14.60
C ARG A 208 8.98 5.63 13.26
N LEU A 209 9.43 4.38 13.08
CA LEU A 209 9.26 3.63 11.83
C LEU A 209 7.94 2.87 11.77
N MET A 210 7.09 2.96 12.79
CA MET A 210 5.87 2.16 12.93
C MET A 210 6.14 0.66 12.72
N ASN A 211 7.27 0.19 13.26
CA ASN A 211 7.62 -1.23 13.18
C ASN A 211 6.82 -2.03 14.20
N ILE A 212 5.70 -2.57 13.74
CA ILE A 212 4.72 -3.25 14.58
C ILE A 212 5.31 -4.50 15.26
N ASP A 213 6.18 -5.24 14.59
CA ASP A 213 6.82 -6.43 15.17
C ASP A 213 7.63 -6.07 16.42
N ILE A 214 8.43 -5.02 16.34
CA ILE A 214 9.22 -4.56 17.46
C ILE A 214 8.34 -3.91 18.53
N ILE A 215 7.35 -3.09 18.11
CA ILE A 215 6.42 -2.45 19.04
C ILE A 215 5.70 -3.51 19.89
N LEU A 216 5.28 -4.64 19.30
CA LEU A 216 4.66 -5.74 20.04
C LEU A 216 5.60 -6.39 21.05
N GLN A 217 6.86 -6.61 20.68
CA GLN A 217 7.83 -7.20 21.59
C GLN A 217 8.10 -6.31 22.81
N ILE A 218 8.11 -4.97 22.62
CA ILE A 218 8.41 -4.01 23.69
C ILE A 218 7.14 -3.37 24.30
N SER A 219 5.95 -3.80 23.90
CA SER A 219 4.68 -3.17 24.29
C SER A 219 4.43 -3.21 25.81
N PHE A 220 4.89 -4.24 26.52
CA PHE A 220 4.84 -4.28 27.99
C PHE A 220 5.56 -3.07 28.57
N PHE A 221 6.75 -2.72 28.06
CA PHE A 221 7.51 -1.57 28.52
C PHE A 221 6.87 -0.24 28.14
N VAL A 222 6.27 -0.16 26.95
CA VAL A 222 5.46 1.00 26.53
C VAL A 222 4.34 1.27 27.51
N CYS A 223 3.60 0.22 27.89
CA CYS A 223 2.49 0.32 28.85
C CYS A 223 2.96 0.68 30.24
N ASP A 224 4.02 0.04 30.74
CA ASP A 224 4.57 0.34 32.07
C ASP A 224 5.06 1.79 32.16
N LEU A 225 5.75 2.27 31.12
CA LEU A 225 6.23 3.64 31.05
C LEU A 225 5.06 4.63 31.01
N HIS A 226 4.03 4.36 30.19
CA HIS A 226 2.83 5.18 30.14
C HIS A 226 2.10 5.23 31.50
N LYS A 227 1.89 4.06 32.12
CA LYS A 227 1.21 3.95 33.43
C LYS A 227 1.96 4.73 34.51
N GLN A 228 3.29 4.67 34.51
CA GLN A 228 4.09 5.45 35.47
C GLN A 228 3.98 6.96 35.24
N ILE A 229 4.05 7.41 33.96
CA ILE A 229 3.85 8.82 33.61
C ILE A 229 2.46 9.29 34.04
N ALA A 230 1.41 8.47 33.82
CA ALA A 230 0.05 8.79 34.20
C ALA A 230 -0.13 8.89 35.73
N ALA A 231 0.48 7.98 36.48
CA ALA A 231 0.45 8.04 37.97
C ALA A 231 1.13 9.31 38.49
N LEU A 232 2.30 9.65 37.97
CA LEU A 232 3.01 10.88 38.35
C LEU A 232 2.27 12.13 37.90
N HIS A 233 1.62 12.11 36.75
CA HIS A 233 0.76 13.20 36.31
C HIS A 233 -0.36 13.47 37.29
N ALA A 234 -1.07 12.42 37.70
CA ALA A 234 -2.14 12.51 38.71
C ALA A 234 -1.63 13.00 40.05
N GLU A 235 -0.40 12.64 40.47
CA GLU A 235 0.20 13.11 41.71
C GLU A 235 0.63 14.58 41.63
N GLN A 236 1.25 15.01 40.52
CA GLN A 236 1.86 16.34 40.38
C GLN A 236 0.84 17.43 40.01
N PHE A 237 -0.29 17.06 39.35
CA PHE A 237 -1.26 18.00 38.79
C PHE A 237 -2.69 17.76 39.33
N THR A 238 -2.86 17.41 40.61
CA THR A 238 -4.17 17.35 41.28
C THR A 238 -4.83 18.72 41.40
N GLU A 239 -6.15 18.76 41.44
CA GLU A 239 -6.99 19.99 41.44
C GLU A 239 -6.60 21.06 42.46
N HIS A 240 -5.71 20.77 43.40
CA HIS A 240 -5.30 21.70 44.47
C HIS A 240 -3.86 22.25 44.34
N THR A 241 -3.06 21.83 43.32
CA THR A 241 -1.61 22.14 43.38
C THR A 241 -1.05 23.05 42.31
N SER A 242 -1.67 23.39 41.22
CA SER A 242 -1.35 24.56 40.38
C SER A 242 -2.14 24.57 39.07
N SER A 243 -2.96 25.57 38.89
CA SER A 243 -3.74 25.85 37.66
C SER A 243 -3.00 26.72 36.65
N ASN A 244 -1.72 26.97 36.81
CA ASN A 244 -0.99 27.88 35.92
C ASN A 244 -0.36 27.14 34.73
N SER A 245 -0.67 27.60 33.53
CA SER A 245 0.02 27.18 32.30
C SER A 245 1.51 27.45 32.39
N PHE A 246 2.32 26.58 31.82
CA PHE A 246 3.79 26.70 31.80
C PHE A 246 4.34 26.36 30.39
N VAL A 247 5.59 26.73 30.15
CA VAL A 247 6.27 26.54 28.87
C VAL A 247 7.39 25.51 29.01
N VAL A 248 7.50 24.61 28.06
CA VAL A 248 8.65 23.70 27.90
C VAL A 248 9.25 23.86 26.51
N TYR A 249 10.51 23.51 26.40
CA TYR A 249 11.29 23.68 25.18
C TYR A 249 11.84 22.35 24.67
N ARG A 250 11.91 22.23 23.34
CA ARG A 250 12.62 21.12 22.68
C ARG A 250 13.35 21.63 21.45
N GLY A 251 14.64 21.32 21.38
CA GLY A 251 15.46 21.59 20.20
C GLY A 251 15.61 20.35 19.34
N GLN A 252 15.36 20.46 18.04
CA GLN A 252 15.41 19.35 17.11
C GLN A 252 15.78 19.78 15.68
N GLY A 253 16.44 18.89 14.91
CA GLY A 253 16.55 19.00 13.46
C GLY A 253 15.33 18.40 12.79
N MET A 254 14.90 19.01 11.69
CA MET A 254 13.85 18.51 10.83
C MET A 254 14.32 18.41 9.39
N SER A 255 13.80 17.47 8.62
CA SER A 255 14.00 17.50 7.17
C SER A 255 13.37 18.75 6.57
N GLN A 256 13.87 19.23 5.41
CA GLN A 256 13.27 20.38 4.73
C GLN A 256 11.80 20.10 4.38
N ALA A 257 11.49 18.87 3.97
CA ALA A 257 10.14 18.45 3.61
C ALA A 257 9.18 18.53 4.82
N ASP A 258 9.56 17.99 5.99
CA ASP A 258 8.74 18.04 7.20
C ASP A 258 8.55 19.48 7.69
N PHE A 259 9.59 20.29 7.57
CA PHE A 259 9.52 21.69 7.93
C PHE A 259 8.56 22.49 7.04
N ASP A 260 8.60 22.27 5.73
CA ASP A 260 7.69 22.89 4.78
C ASP A 260 6.24 22.41 4.98
N GLN A 261 6.07 21.14 5.32
CA GLN A 261 4.77 20.57 5.69
C GLN A 261 4.24 21.20 6.98
N MET A 262 5.08 21.37 8.00
CA MET A 262 4.70 22.06 9.24
C MET A 262 4.22 23.49 8.98
N LYS A 263 4.90 24.26 8.13
CA LYS A 263 4.49 25.61 7.74
C LYS A 263 3.14 25.65 7.03
N GLN A 264 2.91 24.70 6.13
CA GLN A 264 1.64 24.58 5.40
C GLN A 264 0.47 24.20 6.31
N ASN A 265 0.75 23.53 7.42
CA ASN A 265 -0.24 23.07 8.40
C ASN A 265 -0.38 24.01 9.62
N LYS A 266 0.01 25.27 9.53
CA LYS A 266 -0.21 26.25 10.61
C LYS A 266 -1.67 26.27 11.04
N GLY A 267 -1.94 26.23 12.35
CA GLY A 267 -3.26 26.09 12.94
C GLY A 267 -3.79 24.64 12.98
N GLY A 268 -3.14 23.69 12.28
CA GLY A 268 -3.43 22.26 12.33
C GLY A 268 -2.78 21.56 13.51
N LEU A 269 -2.82 20.21 13.48
CA LEU A 269 -2.29 19.36 14.53
C LEU A 269 -0.92 18.78 14.15
N LEU A 270 -0.07 18.61 15.17
CA LEU A 270 1.24 17.96 15.09
C LEU A 270 1.34 16.94 16.20
N ALA A 271 1.68 15.69 15.88
CA ALA A 271 1.88 14.62 16.86
C ALA A 271 3.34 14.16 16.90
N PHE A 272 3.86 13.97 18.11
CA PHE A 272 5.12 13.29 18.34
C PHE A 272 4.84 11.83 18.66
N ASN A 273 5.26 10.91 17.80
CA ASN A 273 4.94 9.48 17.94
C ASN A 273 5.66 8.83 19.11
N ASN A 274 6.82 9.34 19.48
CA ASN A 274 7.64 8.83 20.58
C ASN A 274 7.23 9.39 21.94
N PHE A 275 7.78 8.84 23.01
CA PHE A 275 7.81 9.53 24.29
C PHE A 275 8.64 10.79 24.15
N LEU A 276 8.04 11.95 24.45
CA LEU A 276 8.63 13.24 24.14
C LEU A 276 9.32 13.84 25.39
N SER A 277 10.63 13.91 25.34
CA SER A 277 11.45 14.58 26.35
C SER A 277 11.58 16.06 26.03
N THR A 278 11.32 16.93 27.03
CA THR A 278 11.37 18.39 26.92
C THR A 278 12.03 18.97 28.14
N SER A 279 12.50 20.24 28.08
CA SER A 279 13.13 20.92 29.21
C SER A 279 12.40 22.25 29.55
N LYS A 280 12.29 22.58 30.81
CA LYS A 280 11.86 23.93 31.23
C LYS A 280 12.91 25.01 30.93
N ARG A 281 14.14 24.62 30.63
CA ARG A 281 15.26 25.57 30.37
C ARG A 281 15.53 25.65 28.87
N ARG A 282 15.27 26.81 28.28
CA ARG A 282 15.51 27.13 26.88
C ARG A 282 16.93 26.79 26.42
N GLU A 283 17.93 27.09 27.25
CA GLU A 283 19.36 26.90 26.95
C GLU A 283 19.74 25.42 26.79
N VAL A 284 19.08 24.52 27.51
CA VAL A 284 19.27 23.09 27.37
C VAL A 284 18.82 22.64 25.95
N SER A 285 17.65 23.08 25.52
CA SER A 285 17.10 22.76 24.19
C SER A 285 17.94 23.34 23.06
N LEU A 286 18.48 24.54 23.22
CA LEU A 286 19.40 25.16 22.26
C LEU A 286 20.72 24.40 22.09
N ARG A 287 21.21 23.72 23.12
CA ARG A 287 22.43 22.88 23.04
C ARG A 287 22.24 21.71 22.06
N PHE A 288 21.05 21.16 21.96
CA PHE A 288 20.74 20.07 21.01
C PHE A 288 20.64 20.58 19.57
N ILE A 289 20.32 21.86 19.35
CA ILE A 289 20.20 22.46 18.01
C ILE A 289 21.57 22.90 17.45
N ARG A 290 22.48 23.37 18.29
CA ARG A 290 23.77 23.91 17.83
C ARG A 290 24.57 23.00 16.91
N PRO A 291 24.67 21.67 17.12
CA PRO A 291 25.35 20.76 16.18
C PRO A 291 24.63 20.62 14.84
N ILE A 292 23.32 20.95 14.79
CA ILE A 292 22.46 20.78 13.62
C ILE A 292 22.60 21.97 12.67
N ILE A 293 22.94 23.15 13.17
CA ILE A 293 23.09 24.41 12.38
C ILE A 293 24.09 24.24 11.23
N THR A 294 25.08 23.36 11.40
CA THR A 294 26.13 23.11 10.40
C THR A 294 25.77 22.02 9.38
N LYS A 295 24.67 21.30 9.59
CA LYS A 295 24.20 20.23 8.68
C LYS A 295 23.41 20.83 7.52
N ARG A 296 23.78 20.51 6.26
CA ARG A 296 23.13 21.06 5.06
C ARG A 296 21.68 20.58 4.84
N ASP A 297 21.34 19.39 5.34
CA ASP A 297 20.08 18.72 5.04
C ASP A 297 19.06 18.73 6.20
N SER A 298 19.30 19.53 7.24
CA SER A 298 18.42 19.58 8.42
C SER A 298 18.12 21.02 8.82
N VAL A 299 16.84 21.34 9.00
CA VAL A 299 16.37 22.63 9.47
C VAL A 299 16.37 22.65 11.00
N PRO A 300 17.13 23.52 11.66
CA PRO A 300 17.18 23.61 13.11
C PRO A 300 15.92 24.33 13.64
N VAL A 301 15.12 23.63 14.47
CA VAL A 301 13.86 24.13 15.03
C VAL A 301 13.87 24.07 16.54
N LEU A 302 13.51 25.17 17.17
CA LEU A 302 13.19 25.26 18.59
C LEU A 302 11.67 25.26 18.76
N PHE A 303 11.14 24.16 19.27
CA PHE A 303 9.74 24.08 19.69
C PHE A 303 9.57 24.78 21.04
N VAL A 304 8.62 25.73 21.10
CA VAL A 304 8.16 26.42 22.32
C VAL A 304 6.76 25.89 22.60
N MET A 305 6.62 25.07 23.62
CA MET A 305 5.42 24.33 23.90
C MET A 305 4.68 24.89 25.10
N ASN A 306 3.48 25.41 24.85
CA ASN A 306 2.58 25.95 25.90
C ASN A 306 1.72 24.80 26.43
N ILE A 307 1.82 24.51 27.71
CA ILE A 307 1.15 23.42 28.41
C ILE A 307 0.15 23.96 29.40
N ASP A 308 -1.09 23.57 29.24
CA ASP A 308 -2.15 23.82 30.23
C ASP A 308 -2.42 22.49 30.97
N PRO A 309 -2.05 22.37 32.24
CA PRO A 309 -2.23 21.12 33.01
C PRO A 309 -3.70 20.80 33.30
N THR A 310 -4.61 21.75 33.11
CA THR A 310 -6.06 21.50 33.27
C THR A 310 -6.71 20.77 32.13
N ILE A 311 -6.05 20.74 30.99
CA ILE A 311 -6.48 19.96 29.83
C ILE A 311 -6.11 18.50 30.08
N ILE A 312 -7.10 17.69 30.44
CA ILE A 312 -6.90 16.27 30.76
C ILE A 312 -6.78 15.48 29.44
N HIS A 313 -5.63 14.77 29.23
CA HIS A 313 -5.62 13.73 28.18
C HIS A 313 -4.32 12.90 28.11
N THR A 314 -3.35 13.25 27.23
CA THR A 314 -2.08 12.53 27.17
C THR A 314 -1.24 12.89 28.39
N PRO A 315 -0.92 11.94 29.28
CA PRO A 315 -0.20 12.23 30.51
C PRO A 315 1.25 12.67 30.24
N PHE A 316 1.73 13.58 31.06
CA PHE A 316 3.12 14.03 31.13
C PHE A 316 3.52 14.21 32.59
N ALA A 317 4.81 14.15 32.87
CA ALA A 317 5.29 14.31 34.24
C ALA A 317 6.69 14.97 34.28
N HIS A 318 6.96 15.68 35.37
CA HIS A 318 8.30 16.12 35.74
C HIS A 318 9.06 14.95 36.33
N ILE A 319 10.20 14.55 35.70
CA ILE A 319 10.87 13.30 36.00
C ILE A 319 12.26 13.47 36.65
N ARG A 320 12.66 14.68 37.03
CA ARG A 320 13.99 15.00 37.57
C ARG A 320 14.44 14.07 38.70
N ASP A 321 13.56 13.77 39.65
CA ASP A 321 13.93 13.02 40.86
C ASP A 321 14.03 11.50 40.64
N ILE A 322 13.37 10.99 39.60
CA ILE A 322 13.28 9.55 39.26
C ILE A 322 14.06 9.17 38.00
N SER A 323 14.50 10.16 37.23
CA SER A 323 15.34 9.95 36.05
C SER A 323 16.73 9.42 36.44
N ASN A 324 17.32 8.61 35.59
CA ASN A 324 18.73 8.23 35.71
C ASN A 324 19.67 9.47 35.62
N LYS A 325 19.25 10.52 34.90
CA LYS A 325 19.96 11.80 34.70
C LYS A 325 19.36 12.89 35.59
N LYS A 326 19.71 12.93 36.85
CA LYS A 326 19.16 13.89 37.83
C LYS A 326 19.52 15.38 37.60
N THR A 327 20.41 15.67 36.66
CA THR A 327 20.90 17.07 36.41
C THR A 327 20.01 17.85 35.43
N GLU A 328 19.06 17.20 34.76
CA GLU A 328 18.19 17.80 33.78
C GLU A 328 16.81 18.06 34.38
N ASP A 329 16.27 19.28 34.15
CA ASP A 329 14.90 19.66 34.54
C ASP A 329 13.94 19.22 33.42
N GLU A 330 13.73 17.89 33.37
CA GLU A 330 13.07 17.21 32.26
C GLU A 330 11.59 16.99 32.55
N THR A 331 10.77 17.27 31.52
CA THR A 331 9.35 16.90 31.46
C THR A 331 9.18 15.88 30.35
N LEU A 332 8.68 14.69 30.72
CA LEU A 332 8.44 13.58 29.77
C LEU A 332 6.95 13.45 29.48
N PHE A 333 6.61 13.52 28.21
CA PHE A 333 5.26 13.28 27.71
C PHE A 333 5.14 11.83 27.22
N SER A 334 3.98 11.25 27.39
CA SER A 334 3.68 9.94 26.85
C SER A 334 3.68 9.94 25.31
N MET A 335 3.77 8.76 24.71
CA MET A 335 3.77 8.59 23.26
C MET A 335 2.53 9.21 22.62
N HIS A 336 2.69 9.66 21.37
CA HIS A 336 1.67 10.29 20.56
C HIS A 336 1.00 11.47 21.28
N SER A 337 1.83 12.41 21.72
CA SER A 337 1.38 13.69 22.27
C SER A 337 1.08 14.68 21.16
N VAL A 338 -0.11 15.24 21.15
CA VAL A 338 -0.64 16.07 20.07
C VAL A 338 -0.62 17.55 20.47
N PHE A 339 -0.17 18.38 19.54
CA PHE A 339 -0.08 19.82 19.71
C PHE A 339 -0.71 20.56 18.53
N ARG A 340 -1.26 21.74 18.77
CA ARG A 340 -1.70 22.66 17.72
C ARG A 340 -0.56 23.56 17.31
N ILE A 341 -0.33 23.70 16.01
CA ILE A 341 0.76 24.50 15.44
C ILE A 341 0.37 25.97 15.48
N GLY A 342 1.16 26.80 16.17
CA GLY A 342 1.02 28.23 16.25
C GLY A 342 1.90 29.00 15.24
N GLU A 343 2.53 30.08 15.71
CA GLU A 343 3.43 30.89 14.89
C GLU A 343 4.75 30.18 14.64
N ILE A 344 5.27 30.36 13.40
CA ILE A 344 6.57 29.81 12.98
C ILE A 344 7.40 31.00 12.45
N GLU A 345 8.45 31.37 13.14
CA GLU A 345 9.27 32.53 12.85
C GLU A 345 10.76 32.25 13.04
N LYS A 346 11.61 33.12 12.55
CA LYS A 346 13.05 33.06 12.86
C LYS A 346 13.27 33.47 14.30
N LEU A 347 14.26 32.83 14.95
CA LEU A 347 14.62 33.17 16.31
C LEU A 347 15.37 34.51 16.33
N ASP A 348 14.97 35.46 17.20
CA ASP A 348 15.53 36.81 17.27
C ASP A 348 17.04 36.81 17.53
N ASP A 349 17.52 35.92 18.41
CA ASP A 349 18.93 35.83 18.80
C ASP A 349 19.81 35.10 17.75
N ASP A 350 19.24 34.28 16.87
CA ASP A 350 19.96 33.53 15.83
C ASP A 350 19.08 33.21 14.62
N ASN A 351 19.20 34.01 13.58
CA ASN A 351 18.43 33.87 12.33
C ASN A 351 18.60 32.52 11.59
N ARG A 352 19.50 31.66 12.02
CA ARG A 352 19.69 30.31 11.47
C ARG A 352 18.72 29.31 12.09
N ILE A 353 18.13 29.60 13.24
CA ILE A 353 17.21 28.74 13.97
C ILE A 353 15.78 29.21 13.75
N TRP A 354 14.86 28.28 13.54
CA TRP A 354 13.44 28.57 13.52
C TRP A 354 12.81 28.31 14.89
N LYS A 355 11.90 29.17 15.29
CA LYS A 355 11.03 29.01 16.46
C LYS A 355 9.66 28.55 15.96
N ALA A 356 9.12 27.50 16.53
CA ALA A 356 7.76 27.01 16.28
C ALA A 356 7.00 26.97 17.61
N GLU A 357 5.92 27.74 17.72
CA GLU A 357 5.04 27.72 18.89
C GLU A 357 4.05 26.58 18.76
N LEU A 358 3.91 25.81 19.84
CA LEU A 358 3.00 24.68 19.91
C LEU A 358 2.12 24.80 21.13
N THR A 359 0.83 24.51 21.03
CA THR A 359 -0.10 24.47 22.15
C THR A 359 -0.55 23.05 22.36
N PHE A 360 -0.41 22.51 23.56
CA PHE A 360 -0.82 21.14 23.88
C PHE A 360 -2.33 21.00 23.74
N THR A 361 -2.79 19.94 23.08
CA THR A 361 -4.21 19.71 22.77
C THR A 361 -4.79 18.55 23.56
N SER A 362 -6.09 18.57 23.68
CA SER A 362 -6.92 17.54 24.27
C SER A 362 -7.14 16.37 23.33
N ASP A 363 -7.19 15.12 23.83
CA ASP A 363 -7.67 13.95 23.05
C ASP A 363 -9.15 14.14 22.62
N ASN A 364 -9.90 15.07 23.22
CA ASN A 364 -11.25 15.49 22.84
C ASN A 364 -11.22 16.70 21.88
N ASP A 365 -10.06 17.11 21.38
CA ASP A 365 -9.98 18.14 20.34
C ASP A 365 -10.94 17.74 19.18
N PRO A 366 -11.84 18.65 18.76
CA PRO A 366 -12.85 18.33 17.74
C PRO A 366 -12.24 17.81 16.43
N ASP A 367 -11.09 18.37 16.06
CA ASP A 367 -10.38 17.95 14.86
C ASP A 367 -9.86 16.51 15.02
N LEU A 368 -9.16 16.21 16.11
CA LEU A 368 -8.63 14.88 16.41
C LEU A 368 -9.75 13.83 16.50
N ARG A 369 -10.85 14.18 17.17
CA ARG A 369 -11.98 13.28 17.34
C ARG A 369 -12.66 12.94 16.02
N ALA A 370 -12.98 13.97 15.22
CA ALA A 370 -13.60 13.77 13.91
C ALA A 370 -12.78 12.85 12.99
N LEU A 371 -11.45 12.85 13.15
CA LEU A 371 -10.50 12.08 12.36
C LEU A 371 -10.44 10.60 12.76
N THR A 372 -10.55 10.33 14.06
CA THR A 372 -10.36 8.97 14.61
C THR A 372 -11.69 8.22 14.85
N GLU A 373 -12.83 8.93 14.87
CA GLU A 373 -14.13 8.34 15.23
C GLU A 373 -14.56 7.21 14.29
N LYS A 374 -14.48 7.45 12.97
CA LYS A 374 -14.78 6.42 11.97
C LYS A 374 -13.91 5.18 12.12
N MET A 375 -12.61 5.36 12.38
CA MET A 375 -11.70 4.22 12.60
C MET A 375 -12.00 3.48 13.89
N ARG A 376 -12.38 4.21 14.96
CA ARG A 376 -12.80 3.57 16.22
C ARG A 376 -14.05 2.72 16.03
N GLU A 377 -15.02 3.20 15.23
CA GLU A 377 -16.22 2.46 14.88
C GLU A 377 -15.90 1.18 14.09
N GLU A 378 -15.03 1.28 13.08
CA GLU A 378 -14.59 0.13 12.27
C GLU A 378 -13.77 -0.90 13.07
N MET A 379 -13.04 -0.45 14.09
CA MET A 379 -12.13 -1.30 14.88
C MET A 379 -12.75 -1.80 16.19
N GLN A 380 -14.07 -1.89 16.29
CA GLN A 380 -14.73 -2.50 17.45
C GLN A 380 -14.43 -4.01 17.50
N GLY A 381 -14.08 -4.51 18.66
CA GLY A 381 -13.78 -5.93 18.87
C GLY A 381 -13.52 -6.23 20.35
N PRO A 382 -13.68 -7.52 20.75
CA PRO A 382 -13.75 -7.90 22.17
C PRO A 382 -12.39 -7.81 22.89
N ILE A 383 -11.26 -7.89 22.20
CA ILE A 383 -9.93 -7.96 22.80
C ILE A 383 -8.98 -6.98 22.11
N GLY A 384 -8.13 -6.30 22.87
CA GLY A 384 -7.15 -5.35 22.32
C GLY A 384 -6.23 -5.95 21.24
N ARG A 385 -5.77 -7.19 21.42
CA ARG A 385 -4.95 -7.92 20.42
C ARG A 385 -5.72 -8.23 19.13
N TYR A 386 -7.04 -8.47 19.21
CA TYR A 386 -7.87 -8.64 18.03
C TYR A 386 -7.96 -7.34 17.19
N ARG A 387 -8.20 -6.20 17.87
CA ARG A 387 -8.20 -4.87 17.24
C ARG A 387 -6.86 -4.51 16.61
N LEU A 388 -5.77 -4.96 17.25
CA LEU A 388 -4.42 -4.77 16.72
C LEU A 388 -4.19 -5.52 15.40
N GLY A 389 -4.66 -6.77 15.32
CA GLY A 389 -4.61 -7.55 14.07
C GLY A 389 -5.39 -6.87 12.94
N PHE A 390 -6.55 -6.30 13.24
CA PHE A 390 -7.32 -5.52 12.28
C PHE A 390 -6.55 -4.26 11.81
N LEU A 391 -5.91 -3.54 12.74
CA LEU A 391 -5.05 -2.40 12.41
C LEU A 391 -3.89 -2.81 11.49
N MET A 392 -3.28 -3.98 11.73
CA MET A 392 -2.22 -4.51 10.86
C MET A 392 -2.72 -4.77 9.44
N ILE A 393 -3.93 -5.30 9.27
CA ILE A 393 -4.54 -5.49 7.95
C ILE A 393 -4.69 -4.13 7.24
N LYS A 394 -5.21 -3.12 7.93
CA LYS A 394 -5.38 -1.76 7.37
C LYS A 394 -4.05 -1.10 7.00
N LEU A 395 -2.97 -1.41 7.72
CA LEU A 395 -1.60 -0.96 7.43
C LEU A 395 -0.88 -1.83 6.39
N ASN A 396 -1.58 -2.79 5.78
CA ASN A 396 -1.02 -3.77 4.83
C ASN A 396 0.13 -4.62 5.42
N LYS A 397 0.11 -4.85 6.75
CA LYS A 397 1.07 -5.71 7.47
C LYS A 397 0.50 -7.13 7.60
N LEU A 398 0.24 -7.77 6.45
CA LEU A 398 -0.56 -8.99 6.35
C LEU A 398 0.09 -10.18 7.06
N ASP A 399 1.40 -10.35 6.96
CA ASP A 399 2.13 -11.47 7.60
C ASP A 399 2.11 -11.37 9.13
N GLN A 400 2.17 -10.14 9.66
CA GLN A 400 2.07 -9.89 11.10
C GLN A 400 0.65 -10.14 11.59
N ALA A 401 -0.35 -9.69 10.85
CA ALA A 401 -1.76 -9.97 11.17
C ALA A 401 -2.05 -11.47 11.17
N GLU A 402 -1.53 -12.22 10.19
CA GLU A 402 -1.64 -13.68 10.12
C GLU A 402 -1.07 -14.34 11.37
N LYS A 403 0.18 -14.04 11.73
CA LYS A 403 0.84 -14.60 12.93
C LYS A 403 0.07 -14.30 14.20
N LEU A 404 -0.42 -13.06 14.33
CA LEU A 404 -1.21 -12.64 15.51
C LEU A 404 -2.53 -13.40 15.62
N TYR A 405 -3.31 -13.48 14.53
CA TYR A 405 -4.59 -14.21 14.57
C TYR A 405 -4.40 -15.72 14.72
N GLN A 406 -3.34 -16.31 14.18
CA GLN A 406 -2.98 -17.71 14.44
C GLN A 406 -2.61 -17.95 15.91
N SER A 407 -1.92 -17.00 16.58
CA SER A 407 -1.63 -17.07 18.02
C SER A 407 -2.92 -17.00 18.83
N LEU A 408 -3.78 -16.00 18.56
CA LEU A 408 -5.08 -15.87 19.21
C LEU A 408 -5.95 -17.12 19.07
N LEU A 409 -5.95 -17.72 17.87
CA LEU A 409 -6.71 -18.95 17.61
C LEU A 409 -6.23 -20.15 18.43
N ARG A 410 -4.93 -20.23 18.77
CA ARG A 410 -4.37 -21.27 19.63
C ARG A 410 -4.70 -21.04 21.11
N GLU A 411 -4.78 -19.80 21.54
CA GLU A 411 -4.97 -19.39 22.93
C GLU A 411 -6.47 -19.45 23.34
N THR A 412 -7.39 -19.12 22.41
CA THR A 412 -8.81 -19.05 22.75
C THR A 412 -9.51 -20.43 22.73
N THR A 413 -10.37 -20.66 23.73
CA THR A 413 -11.29 -21.80 23.77
C THR A 413 -12.71 -21.42 23.37
N ASP A 414 -13.04 -20.13 23.36
CA ASP A 414 -14.37 -19.62 23.01
C ASP A 414 -14.65 -19.77 21.51
N GLN A 415 -15.82 -20.33 21.17
CA GLN A 415 -16.20 -20.59 19.79
C GLN A 415 -16.49 -19.30 19.01
N SER A 416 -17.03 -18.27 19.67
CA SER A 416 -17.33 -16.97 19.04
C SER A 416 -16.03 -16.26 18.68
N GLU A 417 -15.05 -16.28 19.58
CA GLU A 417 -13.72 -15.73 19.32
C GLU A 417 -13.00 -16.51 18.21
N LYS A 418 -13.11 -17.86 18.18
CA LYS A 418 -12.59 -18.67 17.07
C LYS A 418 -13.19 -18.28 15.74
N ALA A 419 -14.53 -18.10 15.70
CA ALA A 419 -15.20 -17.68 14.47
C ALA A 419 -14.69 -16.32 13.97
N LEU A 420 -14.48 -15.37 14.88
CA LEU A 420 -13.90 -14.07 14.56
C LEU A 420 -12.46 -14.18 14.05
N CYS A 421 -11.61 -14.98 14.72
CA CYS A 421 -10.23 -15.22 14.26
C CYS A 421 -10.20 -15.88 12.88
N PHE A 422 -11.04 -16.88 12.63
CA PHE A 422 -11.16 -17.50 11.31
C PHE A 422 -11.59 -16.50 10.25
N HIS A 423 -12.54 -15.63 10.56
CA HIS A 423 -13.01 -14.58 9.66
C HIS A 423 -11.87 -13.61 9.27
N GLN A 424 -11.09 -13.17 10.25
CA GLN A 424 -9.98 -12.25 10.01
C GLN A 424 -8.81 -12.91 9.26
N LEU A 425 -8.50 -14.17 9.57
CA LEU A 425 -7.51 -14.94 8.81
C LEU A 425 -7.94 -15.11 7.35
N ALA A 426 -9.22 -15.39 7.11
CA ALA A 426 -9.75 -15.46 5.76
C ALA A 426 -9.57 -14.11 5.03
N TRP A 427 -9.81 -13.00 5.70
CA TRP A 427 -9.60 -11.66 5.14
C TRP A 427 -8.12 -11.40 4.83
N VAL A 428 -7.20 -11.74 5.75
CA VAL A 428 -5.75 -11.67 5.50
C VAL A 428 -5.37 -12.49 4.26
N TYR A 429 -5.83 -13.73 4.15
CA TYR A 429 -5.53 -14.59 2.99
C TYR A 429 -6.13 -14.07 1.68
N THR A 430 -7.30 -13.41 1.74
CA THR A 430 -7.87 -12.71 0.57
C THR A 430 -6.93 -11.61 0.08
N TYR A 431 -6.44 -10.75 0.99
CA TYR A 431 -5.48 -9.70 0.64
C TYR A 431 -4.11 -10.22 0.20
N GLN A 432 -3.72 -11.42 0.65
CA GLN A 432 -2.52 -12.10 0.16
C GLN A 432 -2.73 -12.79 -1.20
N GLY A 433 -3.95 -12.79 -1.75
CA GLY A 433 -4.28 -13.49 -2.99
C GLY A 433 -4.39 -15.01 -2.84
N LYS A 434 -4.43 -15.55 -1.61
CA LYS A 434 -4.56 -16.98 -1.29
C LYS A 434 -6.04 -17.38 -1.15
N TYR A 435 -6.76 -17.37 -2.26
CA TYR A 435 -8.21 -17.47 -2.25
C TYR A 435 -8.74 -18.81 -1.74
N GLU A 436 -8.06 -19.92 -2.02
CA GLU A 436 -8.46 -21.27 -1.53
C GLU A 436 -8.37 -21.35 0.01
N GLU A 437 -7.28 -20.84 0.59
CA GLU A 437 -7.11 -20.78 2.03
C GLU A 437 -8.16 -19.85 2.65
N ALA A 438 -8.39 -18.69 2.06
CA ALA A 438 -9.40 -17.74 2.50
C ALA A 438 -10.79 -18.41 2.55
N ALA A 439 -11.19 -19.15 1.50
CA ALA A 439 -12.45 -19.88 1.46
C ALA A 439 -12.57 -20.89 2.61
N LYS A 440 -11.53 -21.68 2.86
CA LYS A 440 -11.52 -22.66 3.98
C LYS A 440 -11.76 -21.98 5.33
N TYR A 441 -11.13 -20.83 5.57
CA TYR A 441 -11.26 -20.12 6.84
C TYR A 441 -12.61 -19.39 6.96
N TYR A 442 -13.14 -18.79 5.91
CA TYR A 442 -14.49 -18.23 5.92
C TYR A 442 -15.55 -19.31 6.17
N HIS A 443 -15.44 -20.48 5.53
CA HIS A 443 -16.39 -21.58 5.79
C HIS A 443 -16.31 -22.10 7.21
N LYS A 444 -15.12 -22.22 7.84
CA LYS A 444 -14.99 -22.56 9.26
C LYS A 444 -15.68 -21.53 10.16
N SER A 445 -15.49 -20.24 9.90
CA SER A 445 -16.18 -19.17 10.63
C SER A 445 -17.68 -19.28 10.48
N LEU A 446 -18.19 -19.41 9.25
CA LEU A 446 -19.60 -19.52 8.94
C LEU A 446 -20.25 -20.77 9.59
N GLU A 447 -19.56 -21.91 9.63
CA GLU A 447 -20.06 -23.12 10.26
C GLU A 447 -20.30 -22.93 11.77
N ILE A 448 -19.38 -22.27 12.45
CA ILE A 448 -19.54 -21.93 13.89
C ILE A 448 -20.72 -20.96 14.07
N MET A 449 -20.78 -19.91 13.26
CA MET A 449 -21.84 -18.92 13.35
C MET A 449 -23.23 -19.52 13.11
N LYS A 450 -23.40 -20.44 12.15
CA LYS A 450 -24.65 -21.16 11.89
C LYS A 450 -25.12 -22.02 13.05
N LYS A 451 -24.20 -22.51 13.88
CA LYS A 451 -24.54 -23.29 15.08
C LYS A 451 -24.96 -22.42 16.26
N SER A 452 -24.51 -21.17 16.30
CA SER A 452 -24.69 -20.27 17.46
C SER A 452 -25.70 -19.16 17.24
N LEU A 453 -26.06 -18.85 15.98
CA LEU A 453 -26.92 -17.72 15.62
C LEU A 453 -28.21 -18.18 14.90
N PRO A 454 -29.31 -17.43 15.03
CA PRO A 454 -30.52 -17.61 14.21
C PRO A 454 -30.24 -17.51 12.72
N VAL A 455 -31.04 -18.17 11.87
CA VAL A 455 -30.85 -18.26 10.41
C VAL A 455 -30.87 -16.88 9.71
N ASP A 456 -31.58 -15.93 10.30
CA ASP A 456 -31.80 -14.56 9.81
C ASP A 456 -30.91 -13.52 10.52
N HIS A 457 -29.92 -13.97 11.30
CA HIS A 457 -29.07 -13.06 12.05
C HIS A 457 -28.18 -12.19 11.12
N PRO A 458 -28.06 -10.87 11.33
CA PRO A 458 -27.31 -9.94 10.47
C PRO A 458 -25.84 -10.33 10.24
N ASN A 459 -25.20 -10.94 11.24
CA ASN A 459 -23.79 -11.39 11.11
C ASN A 459 -23.63 -12.52 10.09
N LEU A 460 -24.64 -13.36 9.87
CA LEU A 460 -24.64 -14.36 8.81
C LEU A 460 -24.69 -13.68 7.43
N ALA A 461 -25.50 -12.61 7.27
CA ALA A 461 -25.55 -11.84 6.04
C ALA A 461 -24.17 -11.20 5.71
N THR A 462 -23.49 -10.67 6.73
CA THR A 462 -22.12 -10.13 6.58
C THR A 462 -21.15 -11.22 6.15
N SER A 463 -21.19 -12.40 6.78
CA SER A 463 -20.32 -13.53 6.42
C SER A 463 -20.58 -14.01 4.98
N TYR A 464 -21.84 -14.12 4.58
CA TYR A 464 -22.20 -14.48 3.20
C TYR A 464 -21.73 -13.42 2.21
N ASN A 465 -21.86 -12.12 2.54
CA ASN A 465 -21.36 -11.04 1.68
C ASN A 465 -19.84 -11.14 1.48
N ASN A 466 -19.08 -11.41 2.53
CA ASN A 466 -17.62 -11.51 2.45
C ASN A 466 -17.16 -12.75 1.67
N ILE A 467 -17.87 -13.88 1.79
CA ILE A 467 -17.65 -15.07 0.97
C ILE A 467 -17.99 -14.77 -0.50
N GLY A 468 -19.08 -14.05 -0.76
CA GLY A 468 -19.45 -13.60 -2.11
C GLY A 468 -18.36 -12.73 -2.73
N SER A 469 -17.79 -11.78 -1.97
CA SER A 469 -16.66 -10.95 -2.42
C SER A 469 -15.42 -11.79 -2.72
N LEU A 470 -15.09 -12.76 -1.86
CA LEU A 470 -13.98 -13.69 -2.11
C LEU A 470 -14.13 -14.44 -3.45
N TYR A 471 -15.32 -15.01 -3.70
CA TYR A 471 -15.59 -15.71 -4.95
C TYR A 471 -15.61 -14.77 -6.18
N GLN A 472 -16.00 -13.50 -5.99
CA GLN A 472 -15.87 -12.50 -7.03
C GLN A 472 -14.39 -12.23 -7.36
N ASP A 473 -13.54 -12.04 -6.35
CA ASP A 473 -12.10 -11.78 -6.51
C ASP A 473 -11.36 -13.00 -7.08
N SER A 474 -11.82 -14.22 -6.76
CA SER A 474 -11.29 -15.47 -7.36
C SER A 474 -11.87 -15.78 -8.74
N GLY A 475 -12.76 -14.94 -9.31
CA GLY A 475 -13.37 -15.14 -10.62
C GLY A 475 -14.48 -16.21 -10.67
N GLU A 476 -14.89 -16.73 -9.53
CA GLU A 476 -15.97 -17.73 -9.42
C GLU A 476 -17.34 -17.05 -9.33
N TYR A 477 -17.73 -16.34 -10.38
CA TYR A 477 -18.91 -15.47 -10.42
C TYR A 477 -20.24 -16.14 -10.07
N PRO A 478 -20.54 -17.40 -10.50
CA PRO A 478 -21.75 -18.10 -10.09
C PRO A 478 -21.84 -18.29 -8.57
N ASN A 479 -20.72 -18.70 -7.94
CA ASN A 479 -20.64 -18.84 -6.49
C ASN A 479 -20.79 -17.48 -5.79
N ALA A 480 -20.15 -16.43 -6.31
CA ALA A 480 -20.29 -15.07 -5.79
C ALA A 480 -21.78 -14.64 -5.76
N LEU A 481 -22.52 -14.83 -6.85
CA LEU A 481 -23.96 -14.51 -6.92
C LEU A 481 -24.77 -15.29 -5.89
N GLU A 482 -24.53 -16.60 -5.74
CA GLU A 482 -25.23 -17.43 -4.75
C GLU A 482 -25.09 -16.86 -3.34
N TYR A 483 -23.85 -16.51 -2.96
CA TYR A 483 -23.57 -15.99 -1.62
C TYR A 483 -24.11 -14.56 -1.41
N PHE A 484 -24.00 -13.69 -2.41
CA PHE A 484 -24.60 -12.35 -2.34
C PHE A 484 -26.13 -12.41 -2.25
N HIS A 485 -26.78 -13.32 -2.96
CA HIS A 485 -28.24 -13.52 -2.83
C HIS A 485 -28.63 -14.03 -1.43
N LYS A 486 -27.89 -14.99 -0.84
CA LYS A 486 -28.13 -15.42 0.55
C LYS A 486 -27.99 -14.26 1.54
N SER A 487 -26.98 -13.41 1.36
CA SER A 487 -26.83 -12.18 2.15
C SER A 487 -28.02 -11.24 1.98
N LEU A 488 -28.45 -11.00 0.75
CA LEU A 488 -29.57 -10.10 0.44
C LEU A 488 -30.89 -10.61 1.02
N GLU A 489 -31.16 -11.92 0.97
CA GLU A 489 -32.36 -12.52 1.55
C GLU A 489 -32.48 -12.28 3.04
N ILE A 490 -31.39 -12.52 3.80
CA ILE A 490 -31.36 -12.25 5.25
C ILE A 490 -31.57 -10.75 5.51
N LYS A 491 -30.90 -9.88 4.78
CA LYS A 491 -31.03 -8.44 4.96
C LYS A 491 -32.44 -7.93 4.65
N LYS A 492 -33.13 -8.49 3.66
CA LYS A 492 -34.54 -8.16 3.37
C LYS A 492 -35.50 -8.52 4.51
N ILE A 493 -35.18 -9.55 5.27
CA ILE A 493 -35.98 -9.97 6.43
C ILE A 493 -35.69 -9.08 7.64
N SER A 494 -34.42 -8.75 7.86
CA SER A 494 -33.95 -8.09 9.09
C SER A 494 -33.91 -6.56 9.03
N LEU A 495 -34.01 -5.95 7.84
CA LEU A 495 -33.84 -4.51 7.64
C LEU A 495 -35.05 -3.88 6.93
N PRO A 496 -35.34 -2.58 7.16
CA PRO A 496 -36.29 -1.81 6.37
C PRO A 496 -35.97 -1.81 4.88
N VAL A 497 -37.02 -1.67 4.02
CA VAL A 497 -36.85 -1.76 2.56
C VAL A 497 -35.95 -0.68 1.96
N ASP A 498 -35.78 0.42 2.67
CA ASP A 498 -34.94 1.58 2.29
C ASP A 498 -33.58 1.62 3.02
N HIS A 499 -33.22 0.54 3.73
CA HIS A 499 -31.97 0.51 4.49
C HIS A 499 -30.74 0.54 3.57
N PRO A 500 -29.69 1.36 3.84
CA PRO A 500 -28.50 1.49 3.00
C PRO A 500 -27.76 0.18 2.73
N ASP A 501 -27.80 -0.78 3.65
CA ASP A 501 -27.14 -2.08 3.48
C ASP A 501 -27.77 -2.94 2.37
N LEU A 502 -29.05 -2.73 2.04
CA LEU A 502 -29.69 -3.35 0.88
C LEU A 502 -29.12 -2.78 -0.41
N ALA A 503 -28.88 -1.46 -0.46
CA ALA A 503 -28.25 -0.82 -1.61
C ALA A 503 -26.84 -1.38 -1.86
N THR A 504 -26.07 -1.63 -0.79
CA THR A 504 -24.75 -2.28 -0.88
C THR A 504 -24.84 -3.69 -1.46
N SER A 505 -25.81 -4.50 -1.03
CA SER A 505 -26.02 -5.84 -1.58
C SER A 505 -26.40 -5.83 -3.06
N TYR A 506 -27.29 -4.92 -3.48
CA TYR A 506 -27.65 -4.75 -4.88
C TYR A 506 -26.46 -4.28 -5.73
N LYS A 507 -25.65 -3.35 -5.24
CA LYS A 507 -24.42 -2.91 -5.90
C LYS A 507 -23.47 -4.08 -6.12
N ASN A 508 -23.22 -4.93 -5.12
CA ASN A 508 -22.29 -6.06 -5.22
C ASN A 508 -22.77 -7.08 -6.28
N ILE A 509 -24.06 -7.40 -6.30
CA ILE A 509 -24.66 -8.26 -7.33
C ILE A 509 -24.52 -7.62 -8.73
N GLY A 510 -24.78 -6.32 -8.84
CA GLY A 510 -24.60 -5.56 -10.09
C GLY A 510 -23.15 -5.62 -10.61
N THR A 511 -22.17 -5.54 -9.70
CA THR A 511 -20.74 -5.66 -10.07
C THR A 511 -20.41 -7.05 -10.60
N VAL A 512 -20.93 -8.13 -10.00
CA VAL A 512 -20.71 -9.49 -10.52
C VAL A 512 -21.32 -9.64 -11.91
N TYR A 513 -22.55 -9.14 -12.15
CA TYR A 513 -23.14 -9.17 -13.48
C TYR A 513 -22.35 -8.37 -14.51
N LEU A 514 -21.71 -7.26 -14.11
CA LEU A 514 -20.77 -6.54 -14.98
C LEU A 514 -19.60 -7.42 -15.40
N HIS A 515 -18.95 -8.10 -14.45
CA HIS A 515 -17.84 -9.02 -14.74
C HIS A 515 -18.26 -10.23 -15.58
N MET A 516 -19.52 -10.63 -15.50
CA MET A 516 -20.10 -11.68 -16.35
C MET A 516 -20.49 -11.19 -17.76
N GLY A 517 -20.34 -9.89 -18.06
CA GLY A 517 -20.79 -9.29 -19.32
C GLY A 517 -22.31 -9.15 -19.45
N GLU A 518 -23.08 -9.38 -18.39
CA GLU A 518 -24.52 -9.25 -18.37
C GLU A 518 -24.95 -7.82 -18.04
N TYR A 519 -24.62 -6.88 -18.92
CA TYR A 519 -24.72 -5.43 -18.69
C TYR A 519 -26.13 -4.93 -18.34
N ALA A 520 -27.18 -5.49 -18.97
CA ALA A 520 -28.56 -5.12 -18.68
C ALA A 520 -28.95 -5.43 -17.23
N LYS A 521 -28.54 -6.60 -16.70
CA LYS A 521 -28.75 -6.95 -15.29
C LYS A 521 -27.88 -6.10 -14.37
N ALA A 522 -26.65 -5.84 -14.75
CA ALA A 522 -25.76 -4.95 -14.00
C ALA A 522 -26.38 -3.56 -13.81
N LEU A 523 -26.96 -2.97 -14.87
CA LEU A 523 -27.67 -1.68 -14.78
C LEU A 523 -28.89 -1.77 -13.88
N ASP A 524 -29.74 -2.80 -14.02
CA ASP A 524 -30.96 -2.97 -13.19
C ASP A 524 -30.59 -3.00 -11.69
N TYR A 525 -29.58 -3.80 -11.31
CA TYR A 525 -29.15 -3.91 -9.93
C TYR A 525 -28.49 -2.62 -9.41
N ASN A 526 -27.69 -1.93 -10.20
CA ASN A 526 -27.10 -0.65 -9.82
C ASN A 526 -28.17 0.46 -9.70
N HIS A 527 -29.21 0.47 -10.51
CA HIS A 527 -30.34 1.39 -10.36
C HIS A 527 -31.14 1.11 -9.10
N LYS A 528 -31.43 -0.16 -8.76
CA LYS A 528 -32.06 -0.53 -7.47
C LYS A 528 -31.25 -0.03 -6.28
N SER A 529 -29.93 -0.16 -6.34
CA SER A 529 -29.03 0.40 -5.32
C SER A 529 -29.17 1.92 -5.21
N LEU A 530 -29.19 2.62 -6.35
CA LEU A 530 -29.31 4.08 -6.41
C LEU A 530 -30.67 4.57 -5.87
N GLU A 531 -31.76 3.88 -6.19
CA GLU A 531 -33.10 4.25 -5.73
C GLU A 531 -33.22 4.16 -4.21
N ILE A 532 -32.73 3.10 -3.60
CA ILE A 532 -32.70 2.97 -2.12
C ILE A 532 -31.92 4.14 -1.51
N LYS A 533 -30.74 4.45 -2.03
CA LYS A 533 -29.93 5.56 -1.53
C LYS A 533 -30.63 6.91 -1.64
N LYS A 534 -31.37 7.16 -2.73
CA LYS A 534 -32.15 8.40 -2.90
C LYS A 534 -33.23 8.59 -1.83
N ILE A 535 -33.76 7.50 -1.28
CA ILE A 535 -34.75 7.54 -0.20
C ILE A 535 -34.07 7.73 1.16
N SER A 536 -32.94 7.06 1.39
CA SER A 536 -32.31 6.94 2.71
C SER A 536 -31.24 7.97 3.02
N LEU A 537 -30.70 8.68 2.03
CA LEU A 537 -29.55 9.57 2.19
C LEU A 537 -29.85 11.00 1.70
N PRO A 538 -29.19 12.03 2.29
CA PRO A 538 -29.24 13.40 1.77
C PRO A 538 -28.75 13.48 0.33
N ALA A 539 -29.26 14.45 -0.45
CA ALA A 539 -29.02 14.55 -1.89
C ALA A 539 -27.55 14.77 -2.28
N ASP A 540 -26.74 15.26 -1.36
CA ASP A 540 -25.29 15.53 -1.51
C ASP A 540 -24.40 14.45 -0.88
N HIS A 541 -24.99 13.31 -0.43
CA HIS A 541 -24.24 12.26 0.23
C HIS A 541 -23.20 11.62 -0.71
N PRO A 542 -21.94 11.39 -0.26
CA PRO A 542 -20.84 10.85 -1.08
C PRO A 542 -21.17 9.50 -1.75
N ASP A 543 -22.03 8.68 -1.15
CA ASP A 543 -22.43 7.38 -1.68
C ASP A 543 -23.13 7.42 -3.03
N PHE A 544 -23.73 8.57 -3.40
CA PHE A 544 -24.26 8.76 -4.75
C PHE A 544 -23.18 8.78 -5.80
N ALA A 545 -22.02 9.36 -5.46
CA ALA A 545 -20.87 9.38 -6.37
C ALA A 545 -20.44 7.96 -6.74
N THR A 546 -20.39 7.04 -5.76
CA THR A 546 -20.07 5.63 -6.01
C THR A 546 -21.12 4.97 -6.92
N SER A 547 -22.41 5.23 -6.70
CA SER A 547 -23.49 4.66 -7.52
C SER A 547 -23.44 5.17 -8.96
N TYR A 548 -23.26 6.47 -9.17
CA TYR A 548 -23.09 7.04 -10.51
C TYR A 548 -21.85 6.52 -11.22
N ASN A 549 -20.74 6.37 -10.49
CA ASN A 549 -19.50 5.79 -11.02
C ASN A 549 -19.71 4.36 -11.52
N ASN A 550 -20.40 3.51 -10.74
CA ASN A 550 -20.66 2.12 -11.14
C ASN A 550 -21.57 2.04 -12.37
N ILE A 551 -22.62 2.87 -12.46
CA ILE A 551 -23.48 2.96 -13.65
C ILE A 551 -22.67 3.44 -14.86
N GLY A 552 -21.82 4.46 -14.69
CA GLY A 552 -20.92 4.94 -15.74
C GLY A 552 -19.99 3.85 -16.26
N THR A 553 -19.44 3.04 -15.36
CA THR A 553 -18.58 1.90 -15.72
C THR A 553 -19.35 0.85 -16.55
N VAL A 554 -20.61 0.55 -16.24
CA VAL A 554 -21.40 -0.37 -17.07
C VAL A 554 -21.60 0.21 -18.46
N TYR A 555 -21.92 1.52 -18.59
CA TYR A 555 -22.06 2.16 -19.91
C TYR A 555 -20.74 2.19 -20.70
N LEU A 556 -19.59 2.34 -20.00
CA LEU A 556 -18.28 2.24 -20.63
C LEU A 556 -18.09 0.86 -21.30
N HIS A 557 -18.35 -0.23 -20.55
CA HIS A 557 -18.24 -1.61 -21.08
C HIS A 557 -19.29 -1.92 -22.18
N MET A 558 -20.38 -1.16 -22.23
CA MET A 558 -21.35 -1.24 -23.33
C MET A 558 -20.91 -0.43 -24.58
N GLY A 559 -19.81 0.31 -24.53
CA GLY A 559 -19.37 1.23 -25.59
C GLY A 559 -20.21 2.52 -25.68
N GLU A 560 -21.10 2.78 -24.72
CA GLU A 560 -21.95 3.98 -24.69
C GLU A 560 -21.19 5.16 -24.01
N TYR A 561 -20.12 5.61 -24.60
CA TYR A 561 -19.14 6.55 -24.02
C TYR A 561 -19.75 7.89 -23.57
N ALA A 562 -20.74 8.42 -24.32
CA ALA A 562 -21.39 9.68 -23.95
C ALA A 562 -22.14 9.57 -22.62
N LYS A 563 -22.88 8.45 -22.42
CA LYS A 563 -23.58 8.19 -21.16
C LYS A 563 -22.59 7.90 -20.02
N ALA A 564 -21.53 7.13 -20.28
CA ALA A 564 -20.48 6.88 -19.31
C ALA A 564 -19.90 8.20 -18.80
N LEU A 565 -19.56 9.14 -19.69
CA LEU A 565 -19.02 10.45 -19.34
C LEU A 565 -20.00 11.27 -18.49
N GLU A 566 -21.28 11.28 -18.86
CA GLU A 566 -22.34 11.95 -18.10
C GLU A 566 -22.40 11.46 -16.65
N TYR A 567 -22.40 10.13 -16.46
CA TYR A 567 -22.46 9.54 -15.12
C TYR A 567 -21.15 9.75 -14.31
N TYR A 568 -19.99 9.71 -14.93
CA TYR A 568 -18.73 10.04 -14.27
C TYR A 568 -18.67 11.51 -13.84
N HIS A 569 -19.20 12.44 -14.64
CA HIS A 569 -19.32 13.83 -14.24
C HIS A 569 -20.30 14.03 -13.08
N LYS A 570 -21.46 13.37 -13.08
CA LYS A 570 -22.38 13.38 -11.93
C LYS A 570 -21.68 12.88 -10.65
N SER A 571 -20.90 11.81 -10.75
CA SER A 571 -20.09 11.31 -9.63
C SER A 571 -19.08 12.36 -9.15
N LEU A 572 -18.38 13.01 -10.06
CA LEU A 572 -17.39 14.03 -9.75
C LEU A 572 -18.04 15.28 -9.12
N GLU A 573 -19.20 15.71 -9.57
CA GLU A 573 -19.94 16.83 -9.00
C GLU A 573 -20.37 16.58 -7.55
N ILE A 574 -20.93 15.41 -7.28
CA ILE A 574 -21.26 15.03 -5.89
C ILE A 574 -20.01 15.07 -5.01
N LYS A 575 -18.89 14.51 -5.46
CA LYS A 575 -17.62 14.54 -4.71
C LYS A 575 -17.14 15.96 -4.46
N LYS A 576 -17.25 16.87 -5.44
CA LYS A 576 -16.87 18.29 -5.26
C LYS A 576 -17.70 19.01 -4.21
N ILE A 577 -18.94 18.61 -4.02
CA ILE A 577 -19.82 19.18 -2.99
C ILE A 577 -19.53 18.57 -1.62
N SER A 578 -19.32 17.26 -1.55
CA SER A 578 -19.26 16.50 -0.31
C SER A 578 -17.84 16.25 0.25
N LEU A 579 -16.80 16.37 -0.57
CA LEU A 579 -15.44 16.03 -0.19
C LEU A 579 -14.46 17.22 -0.38
N PRO A 580 -13.37 17.24 0.38
CA PRO A 580 -12.29 18.22 0.18
C PRO A 580 -11.64 18.10 -1.21
N ALA A 581 -11.05 19.20 -1.69
CA ALA A 581 -10.47 19.26 -3.04
C ALA A 581 -9.35 18.24 -3.32
N ASP A 582 -8.63 17.81 -2.27
CA ASP A 582 -7.51 16.86 -2.37
C ASP A 582 -7.89 15.46 -1.86
N HIS A 583 -9.18 15.15 -1.71
CA HIS A 583 -9.61 13.83 -1.21
C HIS A 583 -9.18 12.71 -2.16
N PRO A 584 -8.64 11.57 -1.67
CA PRO A 584 -8.18 10.45 -2.51
C PRO A 584 -9.22 9.93 -3.50
N ASP A 585 -10.52 10.02 -3.16
CA ASP A 585 -11.61 9.56 -4.02
C ASP A 585 -11.73 10.34 -5.34
N PHE A 586 -11.20 11.57 -5.41
CA PHE A 586 -11.10 12.28 -6.69
C PHE A 586 -10.15 11.58 -7.65
N ALA A 587 -9.08 10.98 -7.13
CA ALA A 587 -8.13 10.25 -7.95
C ALA A 587 -8.80 9.10 -8.70
N THR A 588 -9.69 8.35 -8.02
CA THR A 588 -10.49 7.29 -8.67
C THR A 588 -11.39 7.86 -9.77
N SER A 589 -12.07 8.98 -9.51
CA SER A 589 -12.93 9.62 -10.53
C SER A 589 -12.12 10.11 -11.73
N TYR A 590 -10.97 10.72 -11.49
CA TYR A 590 -10.10 11.16 -12.57
C TYR A 590 -9.51 9.99 -13.36
N ASN A 591 -9.15 8.87 -12.69
CA ASN A 591 -8.71 7.66 -13.37
C ASN A 591 -9.80 7.10 -14.30
N ASN A 592 -11.07 7.06 -13.84
CA ASN A 592 -12.17 6.54 -14.65
C ASN A 592 -12.49 7.45 -15.85
N ILE A 593 -12.43 8.77 -15.67
CA ILE A 593 -12.58 9.73 -16.79
C ILE A 593 -11.39 9.62 -17.75
N GLY A 594 -10.17 9.43 -17.22
CA GLY A 594 -8.96 9.20 -18.00
C GLY A 594 -9.08 7.93 -18.85
N SER A 595 -9.56 6.82 -18.27
CA SER A 595 -9.81 5.56 -18.98
C SER A 595 -10.84 5.75 -20.11
N LEU A 596 -11.91 6.45 -19.84
CA LEU A 596 -12.93 6.76 -20.87
C LEU A 596 -12.32 7.55 -22.04
N TYR A 597 -11.52 8.61 -21.76
CA TYR A 597 -10.85 9.37 -22.82
C TYR A 597 -9.82 8.53 -23.58
N GLN A 598 -9.18 7.57 -22.94
CA GLN A 598 -8.32 6.59 -23.60
C GLN A 598 -9.12 5.73 -24.59
N ASP A 599 -10.26 5.19 -24.16
CA ASP A 599 -11.13 4.35 -25.01
C ASP A 599 -11.74 5.14 -26.19
N ILE A 600 -11.96 6.44 -26.03
CA ILE A 600 -12.37 7.37 -27.10
C ILE A 600 -11.23 7.72 -28.07
N GLY A 601 -9.96 7.45 -27.68
CA GLY A 601 -8.76 7.85 -28.44
C GLY A 601 -8.26 9.27 -28.18
N GLU A 602 -8.81 9.99 -27.19
CA GLU A 602 -8.42 11.34 -26.78
C GLU A 602 -7.23 11.28 -25.79
N TYR A 603 -6.11 10.74 -26.23
CA TYR A 603 -4.94 10.44 -25.37
C TYR A 603 -4.37 11.62 -24.58
N PRO A 604 -4.28 12.85 -25.12
CA PRO A 604 -3.81 14.01 -24.34
C PRO A 604 -4.72 14.31 -23.15
N LYS A 605 -6.06 14.19 -23.32
CA LYS A 605 -7.01 14.36 -22.20
C LYS A 605 -6.91 13.22 -21.20
N ALA A 606 -6.76 11.99 -21.66
CA ALA A 606 -6.54 10.84 -20.79
C ALA A 606 -5.32 11.08 -19.86
N LEU A 607 -4.17 11.49 -20.42
CA LEU A 607 -2.97 11.83 -19.65
C LEU A 607 -3.22 12.97 -18.66
N GLU A 608 -3.92 14.03 -19.05
CA GLU A 608 -4.28 15.14 -18.16
C GLU A 608 -5.03 14.65 -16.92
N TYR A 609 -6.04 13.80 -17.11
CA TYR A 609 -6.84 13.27 -16.01
C TYR A 609 -6.05 12.28 -15.14
N TYR A 610 -5.23 11.42 -15.72
CA TYR A 610 -4.36 10.53 -14.96
C TYR A 610 -3.29 11.29 -14.17
N HIS A 611 -2.73 12.37 -14.70
CA HIS A 611 -1.81 13.22 -13.95
C HIS A 611 -2.50 13.95 -12.79
N LYS A 612 -3.74 14.44 -12.96
CA LYS A 612 -4.55 14.97 -11.84
C LYS A 612 -4.76 13.93 -10.75
N SER A 613 -5.06 12.69 -11.14
CA SER A 613 -5.17 11.57 -10.21
C SER A 613 -3.86 11.33 -9.46
N LEU A 614 -2.74 11.25 -10.19
CA LEU A 614 -1.42 11.00 -9.62
C LEU A 614 -0.98 12.10 -8.66
N GLU A 615 -1.26 13.38 -8.96
CA GLU A 615 -0.97 14.50 -8.06
C GLU A 615 -1.71 14.38 -6.73
N ILE A 616 -3.01 14.08 -6.78
CA ILE A 616 -3.80 13.88 -5.57
C ILE A 616 -3.24 12.71 -4.76
N MET A 617 -3.01 11.55 -5.40
CA MET A 617 -2.49 10.37 -4.71
C MET A 617 -1.12 10.61 -4.07
N LYS A 618 -0.21 11.32 -4.74
CA LYS A 618 1.11 11.66 -4.19
C LYS A 618 1.04 12.58 -2.97
N ARG A 619 0.00 13.41 -2.86
CA ARG A 619 -0.21 14.29 -1.71
C ARG A 619 -0.90 13.57 -0.54
N SER A 620 -1.75 12.58 -0.84
CA SER A 620 -2.63 11.95 0.15
C SER A 620 -2.21 10.54 0.58
N LEU A 621 -1.29 9.90 -0.14
CA LEU A 621 -0.88 8.51 0.12
C LEU A 621 0.64 8.37 0.27
N PRO A 622 1.12 7.36 1.04
CA PRO A 622 2.53 7.00 1.07
C PRO A 622 3.10 6.72 -0.33
N VAL A 623 4.41 6.95 -0.51
CA VAL A 623 5.08 6.82 -1.83
C VAL A 623 5.04 5.40 -2.42
N ASP A 624 4.84 4.39 -1.60
CA ASP A 624 4.73 2.97 -1.95
C ASP A 624 3.29 2.43 -1.88
N HIS A 625 2.29 3.32 -1.80
CA HIS A 625 0.90 2.88 -1.71
C HIS A 625 0.43 2.23 -3.03
N PRO A 626 -0.25 1.05 -2.98
CA PRO A 626 -0.64 0.28 -4.18
C PRO A 626 -1.47 1.07 -5.20
N HIS A 627 -2.28 2.03 -4.79
CA HIS A 627 -3.08 2.85 -5.71
C HIS A 627 -2.23 3.71 -6.66
N LEU A 628 -1.04 4.16 -6.23
CA LEU A 628 -0.10 4.84 -7.13
C LEU A 628 0.34 3.93 -8.28
N ALA A 629 0.54 2.64 -7.99
CA ALA A 629 0.91 1.66 -9.02
C ALA A 629 -0.19 1.51 -10.08
N ILE A 630 -1.46 1.58 -9.69
CA ILE A 630 -2.60 1.53 -10.63
C ILE A 630 -2.55 2.72 -11.59
N THR A 631 -2.37 3.93 -11.08
CA THR A 631 -2.32 5.15 -11.92
C THR A 631 -1.10 5.16 -12.83
N TYR A 632 0.08 4.75 -12.33
CA TYR A 632 1.26 4.58 -13.20
C TYR A 632 1.01 3.58 -14.32
N ASN A 633 0.34 2.47 -14.02
CA ASN A 633 -0.04 1.48 -15.02
C ASN A 633 -0.97 2.09 -16.09
N SER A 634 -1.97 2.87 -15.69
CA SER A 634 -2.89 3.55 -16.62
C SER A 634 -2.17 4.57 -17.52
N ILE A 635 -1.25 5.35 -16.97
CA ILE A 635 -0.41 6.27 -17.78
C ILE A 635 0.43 5.47 -18.79
N GLY A 636 1.03 4.34 -18.37
CA GLY A 636 1.77 3.45 -19.25
C GLY A 636 0.91 2.97 -20.43
N MET A 637 -0.34 2.56 -20.16
CA MET A 637 -1.30 2.13 -21.22
C MET A 637 -1.60 3.25 -22.22
N VAL A 638 -1.69 4.51 -21.80
CA VAL A 638 -1.85 5.62 -22.76
C VAL A 638 -0.59 5.84 -23.57
N CYS A 639 0.60 5.76 -22.94
CA CYS A 639 1.87 5.83 -23.67
C CYS A 639 1.98 4.73 -24.73
N ASP A 640 1.45 3.51 -24.45
CA ASP A 640 1.30 2.45 -25.42
C ASP A 640 0.48 2.88 -26.65
N SER A 641 -0.74 3.39 -26.39
CA SER A 641 -1.63 3.86 -27.46
C SER A 641 -1.02 5.00 -28.30
N MET A 642 -0.06 5.74 -27.74
CA MET A 642 0.70 6.79 -28.44
C MET A 642 1.98 6.27 -29.11
N GLY A 643 2.33 4.98 -28.95
CA GLY A 643 3.56 4.37 -29.46
C GLY A 643 4.85 4.78 -28.72
N GLU A 644 4.74 5.35 -27.50
CA GLU A 644 5.87 5.82 -26.71
C GLU A 644 6.44 4.72 -25.79
N TYR A 645 6.91 3.59 -26.36
CA TYR A 645 7.30 2.37 -25.65
C TYR A 645 8.33 2.57 -24.53
N THR A 646 9.27 3.50 -24.70
CA THR A 646 10.28 3.78 -23.65
C THR A 646 9.65 4.39 -22.40
N LYS A 647 8.73 5.35 -22.56
CA LYS A 647 7.98 5.93 -21.43
C LYS A 647 7.03 4.93 -20.82
N GLU A 648 6.39 4.11 -21.65
CA GLU A 648 5.52 3.02 -21.20
C GLU A 648 6.26 2.07 -20.25
N LEU A 649 7.46 1.60 -20.66
CA LEU A 649 8.31 0.77 -19.80
C LEU A 649 8.67 1.47 -18.48
N GLU A 650 9.03 2.75 -18.53
CA GLU A 650 9.37 3.52 -17.32
C GLU A 650 8.19 3.53 -16.31
N TYR A 651 6.97 3.79 -16.79
CA TYR A 651 5.79 3.83 -15.93
C TYR A 651 5.42 2.45 -15.40
N TYR A 652 5.51 1.40 -16.21
CA TYR A 652 5.25 0.03 -15.75
C TYR A 652 6.30 -0.44 -14.74
N HIS A 653 7.56 -0.06 -14.87
CA HIS A 653 8.59 -0.36 -13.87
C HIS A 653 8.31 0.38 -12.56
N LYS A 654 7.90 1.67 -12.57
CA LYS A 654 7.49 2.39 -11.37
C LYS A 654 6.30 1.68 -10.68
N SER A 655 5.32 1.22 -11.45
CA SER A 655 4.20 0.43 -10.94
C SER A 655 4.68 -0.88 -10.29
N LEU A 656 5.55 -1.63 -10.98
CA LEU A 656 6.09 -2.90 -10.48
C LEU A 656 6.92 -2.72 -9.20
N GLU A 657 7.75 -1.69 -9.10
CA GLU A 657 8.54 -1.40 -7.89
C GLU A 657 7.66 -1.13 -6.67
N ILE A 658 6.60 -0.33 -6.83
CA ILE A 658 5.65 -0.08 -5.75
C ILE A 658 4.99 -1.39 -5.33
N ARG A 659 4.49 -2.19 -6.28
CA ARG A 659 3.83 -3.47 -5.99
C ARG A 659 4.76 -4.48 -5.31
N LYS A 660 6.04 -4.55 -5.71
CA LYS A 660 7.02 -5.41 -5.04
C LYS A 660 7.27 -5.05 -3.58
N LYS A 661 7.19 -3.75 -3.23
CA LYS A 661 7.37 -3.28 -1.85
C LYS A 661 6.13 -3.47 -1.00
N SER A 662 4.95 -3.39 -1.60
CA SER A 662 3.67 -3.35 -0.88
C SER A 662 2.91 -4.67 -0.87
N LEU A 663 3.26 -5.63 -1.73
CA LEU A 663 2.51 -6.88 -1.91
C LEU A 663 3.40 -8.11 -1.69
N PRO A 664 2.82 -9.24 -1.25
CA PRO A 664 3.51 -10.53 -1.21
C PRO A 664 4.05 -10.95 -2.59
N VAL A 665 5.15 -11.71 -2.61
CA VAL A 665 5.87 -12.12 -3.83
C VAL A 665 5.00 -12.90 -4.84
N ASP A 666 3.98 -13.59 -4.38
CA ASP A 666 3.06 -14.36 -5.22
C ASP A 666 1.69 -13.64 -5.41
N HIS A 667 1.62 -12.31 -5.14
CA HIS A 667 0.34 -11.58 -5.28
C HIS A 667 -0.07 -11.44 -6.76
N PRO A 668 -1.36 -11.67 -7.12
CA PRO A 668 -1.83 -11.60 -8.52
C PRO A 668 -1.52 -10.29 -9.24
N ASP A 669 -1.51 -9.16 -8.53
CA ASP A 669 -1.19 -7.86 -9.11
C ASP A 669 0.25 -7.73 -9.61
N LEU A 670 1.19 -8.49 -9.03
CA LEU A 670 2.56 -8.58 -9.58
C LEU A 670 2.56 -9.29 -10.93
N ALA A 671 1.73 -10.33 -11.07
CA ALA A 671 1.55 -11.01 -12.35
C ALA A 671 1.03 -10.06 -13.44
N THR A 672 0.09 -9.16 -13.08
CA THR A 672 -0.41 -8.12 -13.98
C THR A 672 0.70 -7.16 -14.42
N SER A 673 1.56 -6.71 -13.51
CA SER A 673 2.70 -5.84 -13.86
C SER A 673 3.69 -6.54 -14.80
N TYR A 674 4.04 -7.80 -14.52
CA TYR A 674 4.90 -8.57 -15.42
C TYR A 674 4.26 -8.80 -16.79
N ASN A 675 2.95 -9.07 -16.83
CA ASN A 675 2.21 -9.21 -18.07
C ASN A 675 2.29 -7.94 -18.94
N ASN A 676 2.08 -6.77 -18.34
CA ASN A 676 2.11 -5.50 -19.05
C ASN A 676 3.50 -5.19 -19.62
N ILE A 677 4.55 -5.41 -18.85
CA ILE A 677 5.94 -5.26 -19.34
C ILE A 677 6.21 -6.25 -20.49
N GLY A 678 5.74 -7.50 -20.39
CA GLY A 678 5.83 -8.49 -21.47
C GLY A 678 5.15 -8.02 -22.76
N MET A 679 4.00 -7.36 -22.67
CA MET A 679 3.31 -6.77 -23.82
C MET A 679 4.15 -5.69 -24.50
N VAL A 680 4.84 -4.83 -23.75
CA VAL A 680 5.72 -3.80 -24.33
C VAL A 680 6.86 -4.45 -25.11
N TYR A 681 7.54 -5.43 -24.51
CA TYR A 681 8.62 -6.16 -25.19
C TYR A 681 8.13 -6.89 -26.45
N LYS A 682 6.90 -7.43 -26.42
CA LYS A 682 6.28 -8.02 -27.62
C LYS A 682 6.16 -6.99 -28.73
N ARG A 683 5.62 -5.78 -28.46
CA ARG A 683 5.47 -4.70 -29.45
C ARG A 683 6.81 -4.18 -29.97
N MET A 684 7.85 -4.19 -29.14
CA MET A 684 9.22 -3.84 -29.54
C MET A 684 9.87 -4.94 -30.38
N GLY A 685 9.21 -6.10 -30.61
CA GLY A 685 9.77 -7.23 -31.32
C GLY A 685 10.77 -8.07 -30.50
N GLU A 686 10.91 -7.76 -29.19
CA GLU A 686 11.82 -8.49 -28.30
C GLU A 686 11.13 -9.73 -27.72
N TYR A 687 10.75 -10.68 -28.56
CA TYR A 687 9.89 -11.82 -28.26
C TYR A 687 10.43 -12.72 -27.12
N THR A 688 11.73 -12.90 -27.04
CA THR A 688 12.35 -13.70 -25.97
C THR A 688 12.10 -13.09 -24.60
N LYS A 689 12.31 -11.77 -24.46
CA LYS A 689 12.02 -11.05 -23.20
C LYS A 689 10.51 -11.06 -22.93
N ALA A 690 9.68 -10.85 -23.94
CA ALA A 690 8.23 -10.91 -23.77
C ALA A 690 7.79 -12.25 -23.17
N LEU A 691 8.28 -13.36 -23.71
CA LEU A 691 7.99 -14.72 -23.18
C LEU A 691 8.49 -14.88 -21.73
N GLU A 692 9.69 -14.38 -21.41
CA GLU A 692 10.22 -14.43 -20.04
C GLU A 692 9.27 -13.74 -19.05
N TYR A 693 8.84 -12.52 -19.36
CA TYR A 693 7.93 -11.77 -18.51
C TYR A 693 6.54 -12.40 -18.42
N PHE A 694 5.98 -12.94 -19.51
CA PHE A 694 4.73 -13.66 -19.50
C PHE A 694 4.80 -14.96 -18.68
N HIS A 695 5.92 -15.68 -18.74
CA HIS A 695 6.11 -16.87 -17.90
C HIS A 695 6.23 -16.52 -16.42
N LYS A 696 6.92 -15.43 -16.03
CA LYS A 696 6.91 -14.93 -14.66
C LYS A 696 5.49 -14.61 -14.18
N SER A 697 4.70 -13.93 -15.01
CA SER A 697 3.29 -13.67 -14.73
C SER A 697 2.50 -14.96 -14.53
N LEU A 698 2.64 -15.93 -15.43
CA LEU A 698 1.95 -17.21 -15.37
C LEU A 698 2.33 -18.04 -14.13
N GLU A 699 3.60 -18.05 -13.73
CA GLU A 699 4.07 -18.73 -12.52
C GLU A 699 3.44 -18.19 -11.25
N ILE A 700 3.37 -16.86 -11.12
CA ILE A 700 2.72 -16.22 -9.97
C ILE A 700 1.23 -16.60 -9.95
N ARG A 701 0.52 -16.47 -11.08
CA ARG A 701 -0.89 -16.84 -11.18
C ARG A 701 -1.13 -18.30 -10.79
N LYS A 702 -0.28 -19.25 -11.21
CA LYS A 702 -0.38 -20.67 -10.85
C LYS A 702 -0.26 -20.93 -9.34
N LYS A 703 0.41 -20.05 -8.60
CA LYS A 703 0.57 -20.17 -7.15
C LYS A 703 -0.57 -19.51 -6.38
N SER A 704 -1.18 -18.47 -6.94
CA SER A 704 -2.11 -17.60 -6.24
C SER A 704 -3.57 -17.75 -6.64
N LEU A 705 -3.86 -18.31 -7.82
CA LEU A 705 -5.21 -18.37 -8.37
C LEU A 705 -5.70 -19.81 -8.54
N PRO A 706 -7.02 -20.06 -8.41
CA PRO A 706 -7.63 -21.37 -8.77
C PRO A 706 -7.36 -21.74 -10.21
N ALA A 707 -7.29 -23.05 -10.50
CA ALA A 707 -6.88 -23.57 -11.81
C ALA A 707 -7.73 -23.07 -13.01
N ASP A 708 -8.99 -22.74 -12.78
CA ASP A 708 -9.93 -22.25 -13.82
C ASP A 708 -10.12 -20.71 -13.77
N HIS A 709 -9.24 -19.97 -13.09
CA HIS A 709 -9.35 -18.50 -13.00
C HIS A 709 -9.19 -17.85 -14.40
N PRO A 710 -10.05 -16.87 -14.78
CA PRO A 710 -10.02 -16.22 -16.10
C PRO A 710 -8.66 -15.62 -16.49
N ASP A 711 -7.86 -15.20 -15.53
CA ASP A 711 -6.53 -14.61 -15.77
C ASP A 711 -5.53 -15.57 -16.39
N PHE A 712 -5.70 -16.89 -16.22
CA PHE A 712 -4.90 -17.89 -16.95
C PHE A 712 -5.16 -17.82 -18.44
N ALA A 713 -6.42 -17.61 -18.82
CA ALA A 713 -6.78 -17.46 -20.22
C ALA A 713 -6.07 -16.26 -20.85
N THR A 714 -5.98 -15.14 -20.12
CA THR A 714 -5.22 -13.97 -20.57
C THR A 714 -3.73 -14.27 -20.71
N SER A 715 -3.10 -14.97 -19.73
CA SER A 715 -1.68 -15.35 -19.81
C SER A 715 -1.42 -16.25 -21.03
N TYR A 716 -2.23 -17.28 -21.24
CA TYR A 716 -2.08 -18.19 -22.37
C TYR A 716 -2.34 -17.47 -23.70
N ASN A 717 -3.30 -16.57 -23.75
CA ASN A 717 -3.57 -15.76 -24.94
C ASN A 717 -2.36 -14.92 -25.33
N ASN A 718 -1.71 -14.25 -24.36
CA ASN A 718 -0.56 -13.40 -24.63
C ASN A 718 0.66 -14.21 -25.09
N ILE A 719 0.92 -15.35 -24.46
CA ILE A 719 1.98 -16.27 -24.90
C ILE A 719 1.70 -16.80 -26.32
N GLY A 720 0.46 -17.21 -26.60
CA GLY A 720 0.03 -17.66 -27.93
C GLY A 720 0.23 -16.58 -29.00
N SER A 721 -0.06 -15.33 -28.66
CA SER A 721 0.13 -14.20 -29.56
C SER A 721 1.62 -13.94 -29.88
N VAL A 722 2.53 -14.12 -28.92
CA VAL A 722 3.98 -14.02 -29.21
C VAL A 722 4.42 -15.13 -30.15
N TYR A 723 3.98 -16.38 -29.93
CA TYR A 723 4.29 -17.48 -30.83
C TYR A 723 3.72 -17.27 -32.26
N GLN A 724 2.53 -16.66 -32.35
CA GLN A 724 1.98 -16.26 -33.65
C GLN A 724 2.87 -15.25 -34.36
N ASP A 725 3.32 -14.19 -33.66
CA ASP A 725 4.21 -13.16 -34.22
C ASP A 725 5.60 -13.75 -34.62
N MET A 726 6.05 -14.80 -33.92
CA MET A 726 7.24 -15.56 -34.28
C MET A 726 7.04 -16.53 -35.45
N GLY A 727 5.81 -16.69 -35.98
CA GLY A 727 5.46 -17.67 -37.00
C GLY A 727 5.37 -19.13 -36.51
N GLU A 728 5.42 -19.36 -35.19
CA GLU A 728 5.31 -20.68 -34.58
C GLU A 728 3.82 -21.06 -34.35
N TYR A 729 3.07 -21.19 -35.44
CA TYR A 729 1.60 -21.31 -35.43
C TYR A 729 1.07 -22.50 -34.64
N THR A 730 1.74 -23.65 -34.66
CA THR A 730 1.32 -24.82 -33.88
C THR A 730 1.33 -24.55 -32.39
N LYS A 731 2.38 -23.89 -31.88
CA LYS A 731 2.45 -23.50 -30.48
C LYS A 731 1.41 -22.40 -30.16
N ALA A 732 1.23 -21.46 -31.07
CA ALA A 732 0.22 -20.41 -30.91
C ALA A 732 -1.18 -21.03 -30.72
N LEU A 733 -1.58 -21.98 -31.58
CA LEU A 733 -2.85 -22.70 -31.46
C LEU A 733 -2.97 -23.47 -30.15
N GLU A 734 -1.91 -24.15 -29.69
CA GLU A 734 -1.92 -24.84 -28.40
C GLU A 734 -2.28 -23.90 -27.24
N TYR A 735 -1.63 -22.72 -27.18
CA TYR A 735 -1.87 -21.75 -26.12
C TYR A 735 -3.24 -21.08 -26.26
N PHE A 736 -3.70 -20.74 -27.46
CA PHE A 736 -5.03 -20.17 -27.65
C PHE A 736 -6.14 -21.17 -27.31
N HIS A 737 -5.98 -22.48 -27.60
CA HIS A 737 -6.93 -23.49 -27.17
C HIS A 737 -6.97 -23.63 -25.64
N LYS A 738 -5.82 -23.60 -24.93
CA LYS A 738 -5.79 -23.56 -23.46
C LYS A 738 -6.55 -22.35 -22.92
N SER A 739 -6.36 -21.18 -23.52
CA SER A 739 -7.09 -19.96 -23.17
C SER A 739 -8.61 -20.15 -23.36
N LEU A 740 -9.03 -20.66 -24.51
CA LEU A 740 -10.44 -20.89 -24.83
C LEU A 740 -11.10 -21.91 -23.88
N GLU A 741 -10.40 -22.98 -23.53
CA GLU A 741 -10.93 -23.99 -22.58
C GLU A 741 -11.21 -23.39 -21.20
N ILE A 742 -10.30 -22.57 -20.68
CA ILE A 742 -10.50 -21.90 -19.39
C ILE A 742 -11.69 -20.94 -19.47
N ARG A 743 -11.75 -20.10 -20.50
CA ARG A 743 -12.88 -19.17 -20.68
C ARG A 743 -14.22 -19.89 -20.80
N LYS A 744 -14.29 -21.05 -21.47
CA LYS A 744 -15.52 -21.86 -21.55
C LYS A 744 -15.96 -22.41 -20.20
N LYS A 745 -15.04 -22.66 -19.28
CA LYS A 745 -15.37 -23.16 -17.94
C LYS A 745 -15.76 -22.04 -16.99
N SER A 746 -15.10 -20.90 -17.08
CA SER A 746 -15.23 -19.80 -16.11
C SER A 746 -16.27 -18.75 -16.50
N LEU A 747 -16.64 -18.65 -17.77
CA LEU A 747 -17.51 -17.60 -18.29
C LEU A 747 -18.81 -18.14 -18.89
N PRO A 748 -19.91 -17.35 -18.90
CA PRO A 748 -21.14 -17.70 -19.60
C PRO A 748 -20.90 -17.94 -21.10
N VAL A 749 -21.72 -18.82 -21.72
CA VAL A 749 -21.60 -19.25 -23.13
C VAL A 749 -21.53 -18.11 -24.14
N ASN A 750 -22.11 -16.97 -23.82
CA ASN A 750 -22.14 -15.78 -24.69
C ASN A 750 -21.22 -14.66 -24.17
N HIS A 751 -20.23 -14.93 -23.31
CA HIS A 751 -19.32 -13.88 -22.83
C HIS A 751 -18.46 -13.30 -23.96
N PRO A 752 -18.28 -11.96 -24.07
CA PRO A 752 -17.50 -11.33 -25.15
C PRO A 752 -16.07 -11.88 -25.31
N ASP A 753 -15.41 -12.24 -24.20
CA ASP A 753 -14.06 -12.81 -24.23
C ASP A 753 -13.95 -14.14 -24.98
N LEU A 754 -15.05 -14.90 -25.07
CA LEU A 754 -15.08 -16.09 -25.90
C LEU A 754 -14.98 -15.74 -27.38
N ALA A 755 -15.65 -14.65 -27.82
CA ALA A 755 -15.54 -14.14 -29.18
C ALA A 755 -14.10 -13.75 -29.50
N THR A 756 -13.40 -13.07 -28.57
CA THR A 756 -11.98 -12.75 -28.73
C THR A 756 -11.11 -14.02 -28.92
N SER A 757 -11.34 -15.06 -28.10
CA SER A 757 -10.59 -16.33 -28.23
C SER A 757 -10.79 -16.97 -29.59
N TYR A 758 -12.01 -17.00 -30.11
CA TYR A 758 -12.31 -17.53 -31.43
C TYR A 758 -11.68 -16.70 -32.54
N ASN A 759 -11.68 -15.36 -32.44
CA ASN A 759 -10.99 -14.48 -33.39
C ASN A 759 -9.49 -14.76 -33.46
N ASN A 760 -8.83 -14.94 -32.29
CA ASN A 760 -7.39 -15.20 -32.25
C ASN A 760 -7.04 -16.55 -32.93
N ILE A 761 -7.83 -17.61 -32.68
CA ILE A 761 -7.64 -18.89 -33.33
C ILE A 761 -7.89 -18.74 -34.84
N GLY A 762 -8.93 -18.03 -35.24
CA GLY A 762 -9.23 -17.74 -36.65
C GLY A 762 -8.10 -17.00 -37.35
N SER A 763 -7.47 -16.03 -36.66
CA SER A 763 -6.30 -15.28 -37.17
C SER A 763 -5.09 -16.18 -37.43
N VAL A 764 -4.81 -17.15 -36.57
CA VAL A 764 -3.72 -18.10 -36.78
C VAL A 764 -3.99 -18.98 -37.99
N TYR A 765 -5.22 -19.53 -38.12
CA TYR A 765 -5.57 -20.33 -39.31
C TYR A 765 -5.51 -19.50 -40.60
N HIS A 766 -5.88 -18.20 -40.53
CA HIS A 766 -5.72 -17.26 -41.63
C HIS A 766 -4.23 -17.14 -42.04
N SER A 767 -3.33 -16.96 -41.05
CA SER A 767 -1.87 -16.89 -41.28
C SER A 767 -1.28 -18.21 -41.82
N MET A 768 -1.93 -19.35 -41.56
CA MET A 768 -1.59 -20.66 -42.11
C MET A 768 -2.18 -20.90 -43.52
N ASN A 769 -2.93 -19.93 -44.07
CA ASN A 769 -3.69 -20.04 -45.32
C ASN A 769 -4.84 -21.09 -45.27
N GLU A 770 -5.24 -21.51 -44.05
CA GLU A 770 -6.40 -22.38 -43.87
C GLU A 770 -7.72 -21.57 -43.80
N TYR A 771 -8.08 -20.96 -44.89
CA TYR A 771 -9.13 -19.92 -44.96
C TYR A 771 -10.51 -20.45 -44.55
N ALA A 772 -10.87 -21.70 -44.93
CA ALA A 772 -12.16 -22.26 -44.52
C ALA A 772 -12.32 -22.38 -43.03
N THR A 773 -11.28 -22.89 -42.35
CA THR A 773 -11.20 -23.00 -40.88
C THR A 773 -11.20 -21.61 -40.23
N ALA A 774 -10.44 -20.67 -40.79
CA ALA A 774 -10.41 -19.28 -40.31
C ALA A 774 -11.80 -18.64 -40.32
N LEU A 775 -12.56 -18.79 -41.44
CA LEU A 775 -13.92 -18.30 -41.56
C LEU A 775 -14.86 -18.94 -40.53
N GLU A 776 -14.76 -20.26 -40.29
CA GLU A 776 -15.57 -20.95 -39.27
C GLU A 776 -15.37 -20.30 -37.87
N TYR A 777 -14.12 -20.12 -37.48
CA TYR A 777 -13.80 -19.54 -36.17
C TYR A 777 -14.22 -18.06 -36.05
N ASN A 778 -14.00 -17.25 -37.10
CA ASN A 778 -14.42 -15.84 -37.11
C ASN A 778 -15.96 -15.70 -37.13
N HIS A 779 -16.71 -16.61 -37.78
CA HIS A 779 -18.17 -16.60 -37.68
C HIS A 779 -18.69 -17.01 -36.30
N LYS A 780 -18.04 -17.98 -35.61
CA LYS A 780 -18.37 -18.29 -34.20
C LYS A 780 -18.15 -17.08 -33.30
N SER A 781 -17.06 -16.37 -33.51
CA SER A 781 -16.79 -15.10 -32.77
C SER A 781 -17.92 -14.10 -32.99
N LEU A 782 -18.29 -13.83 -34.24
CA LEU A 782 -19.33 -12.88 -34.59
C LEU A 782 -20.71 -13.28 -34.02
N GLU A 783 -21.03 -14.58 -34.01
CA GLU A 783 -22.29 -15.10 -33.45
C GLU A 783 -22.39 -14.85 -31.94
N ILE A 784 -21.29 -15.07 -31.20
CA ILE A 784 -21.23 -14.81 -29.75
C ILE A 784 -21.37 -13.32 -29.50
N ALA A 785 -20.61 -12.49 -30.20
CA ALA A 785 -20.67 -11.05 -30.06
C ALA A 785 -22.10 -10.51 -30.27
N LYS A 786 -22.81 -10.98 -31.31
CA LYS A 786 -24.21 -10.60 -31.57
C LYS A 786 -25.19 -10.93 -30.44
N LYS A 787 -24.89 -11.92 -29.61
CA LYS A 787 -25.74 -12.32 -28.48
C LYS A 787 -25.44 -11.54 -27.20
N SER A 788 -24.25 -10.99 -27.07
CA SER A 788 -23.75 -10.39 -25.83
C SER A 788 -23.61 -8.86 -25.85
N LEU A 789 -23.43 -8.27 -27.02
CA LEU A 789 -23.10 -6.86 -27.16
C LEU A 789 -24.24 -6.08 -27.88
N PRO A 790 -24.38 -4.77 -27.60
CA PRO A 790 -25.28 -3.88 -28.36
C PRO A 790 -24.91 -3.85 -29.84
N ALA A 791 -25.89 -3.61 -30.71
CA ALA A 791 -25.77 -3.72 -32.18
C ALA A 791 -24.63 -2.88 -32.80
N ASP A 792 -24.26 -1.78 -32.16
CA ASP A 792 -23.24 -0.82 -32.62
C ASP A 792 -21.93 -0.93 -31.84
N HIS A 793 -21.67 -2.03 -31.11
CA HIS A 793 -20.46 -2.20 -30.32
C HIS A 793 -19.20 -2.33 -31.22
N PRO A 794 -18.07 -1.66 -30.91
CA PRO A 794 -16.85 -1.65 -31.73
C PRO A 794 -16.29 -3.05 -32.07
N ASP A 795 -16.45 -4.05 -31.20
CA ASP A 795 -15.96 -5.42 -31.43
C ASP A 795 -16.56 -6.11 -32.64
N PHE A 796 -17.78 -5.71 -33.06
CA PHE A 796 -18.33 -6.21 -34.33
C PHE A 796 -17.50 -5.77 -35.52
N ALA A 797 -16.95 -4.54 -35.47
CA ALA A 797 -16.11 -4.03 -36.53
C ALA A 797 -14.85 -4.88 -36.71
N THR A 798 -14.25 -5.31 -35.60
CA THR A 798 -13.09 -6.22 -35.62
C THR A 798 -13.44 -7.59 -36.22
N SER A 799 -14.55 -8.19 -35.82
CA SER A 799 -14.98 -9.49 -36.37
C SER A 799 -15.28 -9.40 -37.87
N TYR A 800 -15.97 -8.33 -38.30
CA TYR A 800 -16.26 -8.12 -39.76
C TYR A 800 -14.97 -7.88 -40.54
N ASN A 801 -14.02 -7.10 -39.99
CA ASN A 801 -12.73 -6.85 -40.62
C ASN A 801 -11.93 -8.15 -40.81
N ASN A 802 -11.88 -9.00 -39.81
CA ASN A 802 -11.18 -10.29 -39.90
C ASN A 802 -11.79 -11.21 -40.98
N ILE A 803 -13.13 -11.29 -41.06
CA ILE A 803 -13.82 -12.05 -42.12
C ILE A 803 -13.53 -11.43 -43.48
N GLY A 804 -13.56 -10.09 -43.59
CA GLY A 804 -13.26 -9.40 -44.84
C GLY A 804 -11.84 -9.66 -45.33
N SER A 805 -10.85 -9.67 -44.43
CA SER A 805 -9.45 -9.98 -44.77
C SER A 805 -9.28 -11.41 -45.30
N VAL A 806 -9.96 -12.40 -44.68
CA VAL A 806 -9.92 -13.76 -45.18
C VAL A 806 -10.50 -13.87 -46.58
N TYR A 807 -11.65 -13.25 -46.88
CA TYR A 807 -12.22 -13.20 -48.22
C TYR A 807 -11.33 -12.48 -49.22
N GLN A 808 -10.64 -11.43 -48.81
CA GLN A 808 -9.68 -10.71 -49.67
C GLN A 808 -8.54 -11.64 -50.10
N ASP A 809 -7.96 -12.39 -49.17
CA ASP A 809 -6.84 -13.32 -49.47
C ASP A 809 -7.29 -14.56 -50.25
N MET A 810 -8.59 -14.93 -50.18
CA MET A 810 -9.23 -15.90 -51.04
C MET A 810 -9.48 -15.38 -52.47
N GLY A 811 -9.31 -14.09 -52.73
CA GLY A 811 -9.64 -13.44 -54.01
C GLY A 811 -11.13 -13.11 -54.18
N GLU A 812 -11.98 -13.30 -53.16
CA GLU A 812 -13.40 -13.01 -53.20
C GLU A 812 -13.68 -11.52 -52.83
N TYR A 813 -13.17 -10.59 -53.61
CA TYR A 813 -13.14 -9.17 -53.32
C TYR A 813 -14.51 -8.53 -53.09
N THR A 814 -15.55 -9.03 -53.76
CA THR A 814 -16.93 -8.50 -53.58
C THR A 814 -17.42 -8.78 -52.16
N LYS A 815 -17.21 -9.97 -51.63
CA LYS A 815 -17.53 -10.35 -50.26
C LYS A 815 -16.64 -9.59 -49.26
N ALA A 816 -15.38 -9.48 -49.58
CA ALA A 816 -14.43 -8.72 -48.72
C ALA A 816 -14.92 -7.26 -48.53
N LEU A 817 -15.26 -6.59 -49.60
CA LEU A 817 -15.81 -5.22 -49.57
C LEU A 817 -17.12 -5.11 -48.76
N GLU A 818 -18.02 -6.07 -48.90
CA GLU A 818 -19.26 -6.09 -48.08
C GLU A 818 -18.97 -6.13 -46.59
N TYR A 819 -18.02 -6.97 -46.15
CA TYR A 819 -17.64 -7.08 -44.74
C TYR A 819 -16.84 -5.85 -44.23
N PHE A 820 -15.96 -5.29 -45.02
CA PHE A 820 -15.25 -4.06 -44.69
C PHE A 820 -16.21 -2.85 -44.58
N HIS A 821 -17.22 -2.75 -45.41
CA HIS A 821 -18.27 -1.74 -45.30
C HIS A 821 -19.07 -1.88 -44.00
N LYS A 822 -19.45 -3.10 -43.60
CA LYS A 822 -20.12 -3.36 -42.31
C LYS A 822 -19.21 -2.95 -41.13
N SER A 823 -17.94 -3.24 -41.19
CA SER A 823 -16.95 -2.80 -40.18
C SER A 823 -16.89 -1.28 -40.09
N LEU A 824 -16.77 -0.59 -41.23
CA LEU A 824 -16.70 0.88 -41.30
C LEU A 824 -17.98 1.57 -40.78
N GLU A 825 -19.16 1.02 -41.12
CA GLU A 825 -20.43 1.57 -40.63
C GLU A 825 -20.52 1.53 -39.10
N ILE A 826 -20.10 0.44 -38.48
CA ILE A 826 -20.11 0.33 -37.03
C ILE A 826 -19.10 1.30 -36.42
N ARG A 827 -17.89 1.38 -36.94
CA ARG A 827 -16.87 2.31 -36.42
C ARG A 827 -17.35 3.76 -36.52
N LYS A 828 -17.98 4.15 -37.62
CA LYS A 828 -18.56 5.50 -37.78
C LYS A 828 -19.68 5.83 -36.77
N LYS A 829 -20.42 4.84 -36.30
CA LYS A 829 -21.47 5.04 -35.30
C LYS A 829 -20.96 5.02 -33.88
N SER A 830 -19.93 4.21 -33.59
CA SER A 830 -19.44 3.98 -32.25
C SER A 830 -18.25 4.84 -31.84
N LEU A 831 -17.48 5.37 -32.80
CA LEU A 831 -16.27 6.13 -32.54
C LEU A 831 -16.45 7.62 -32.94
N PRO A 832 -15.75 8.55 -32.24
CA PRO A 832 -15.68 9.95 -32.64
C PRO A 832 -15.10 10.11 -34.05
N VAL A 833 -15.50 11.15 -34.76
CA VAL A 833 -15.10 11.43 -36.17
C VAL A 833 -13.57 11.45 -36.39
N ASN A 834 -12.82 11.76 -35.37
CA ASN A 834 -11.33 11.85 -35.44
C ASN A 834 -10.63 10.65 -34.77
N HIS A 835 -11.34 9.56 -34.50
CA HIS A 835 -10.72 8.39 -33.90
C HIS A 835 -9.72 7.75 -34.86
N PRO A 836 -8.50 7.35 -34.39
CA PRO A 836 -7.46 6.76 -35.27
C PRO A 836 -7.90 5.52 -36.06
N ASP A 837 -8.87 4.77 -35.54
CA ASP A 837 -9.37 3.54 -36.14
C ASP A 837 -10.50 3.76 -37.19
N LEU A 838 -10.89 5.00 -37.43
CA LEU A 838 -11.78 5.36 -38.55
C LEU A 838 -11.03 5.55 -39.85
#